data_936311df5dcf02c64639978d455170df
#
_entry.id   936311df5dcf02c64639978d455170df
#
_cell.length_a   1.000
_cell.length_b   1.000
_cell.length_c   1.000
_cell.angle_alpha   90.00
_cell.angle_beta   90.00
_cell.angle_gamma   90.00
#
_symmetry.space_group_name_H-M   'P 1'
#
loop_
_entity.id
_entity.type
_entity.pdbx_description
1 polymer ?
#
loop_
_entity_poly.entity_id
_entity_poly.type
_entity_poly.pdbx_seq_one_letter_code
_entity_poly.pdbx_strand_id
1 'polypeptide(L)'
;MKTIENKGRRAFMGSAAMAALLLGNRAAWALAPGAAGRWPAVAPPQSPRIPHVIEQLGRTRDDAYSWMKFIPASGERNRTNLPPAVAKMLAGENAYADTMLKPTAAEQAELLRAMLARGSDAAAAPALEKDGWTYSSAIPPGATHARYTRRRDGREPELLVDESARAEGQPYFRSTDHQPSPDHRWFAWAEDVIGNDRHRICIRDNQSGEIRTIVDKDAYGYGGLVFSPSSRWLFWIWRDARNRPTRLYRTSVDGKVTDLVYEEKDPAIFMGVKRTAAGGFVALTLAGPETAEVRLVPAADETAAPAPVWPRKTGVRYEIDEWNGSLVALTDRDDAFDMQLLRLDPKDFRTVATLVPHRAGTPILSILPFKSALVRLERAEGLHRLVILRPDGSEQAIAFDDPAYAIELPPEQAYDASSLLIAHQSPKSPRRWIRVDLANGEQTVVQQQKVANFDPEDYQVERLFAPAPDGEMVPITLLSRRGAPKDGKAPLLQYGYGAYGVPSDPEFSIPALALVDSGWRYAIAHVRGGSEKGRQWFLGGRKFTKRNSFTDFIACAEYLAGEGYTAKGKIVAYGLSAGGLLVGASMNIAPALWGGVIAKVPFVDMLNTMSDAAHPLVPLFRPDWGDPLADPKAYDYIASISPYENVRAAPYPPLLCTAGLKDDRVAYWEPAKLVAEVRRCSTSGNPAMLMTDMDSGHQGSADLASEYKEKALFWAFAMRCVA
;
A
#
# COMPACT_ATOMS: atom_id res chain seq x y z
N MET A 1 -0.15 7.29 9.45
CA MET A 1 -0.75 6.72 8.23
C MET A 1 -0.18 5.34 7.88
N LYS A 2 1.13 5.14 7.90
CA LYS A 2 1.72 3.81 7.54
C LYS A 2 1.30 2.65 8.47
N THR A 3 1.08 2.86 9.73
CA THR A 3 0.62 1.83 10.69
C THR A 3 -0.79 1.29 10.38
N ILE A 4 -1.62 2.10 9.72
CA ILE A 4 -3.01 1.72 9.38
C ILE A 4 -3.07 0.97 8.04
N GLU A 5 -2.20 1.27 7.08
CA GLU A 5 -2.25 0.66 5.74
C GLU A 5 -1.63 -0.73 5.64
N ASN A 6 -0.62 -1.05 6.46
CA ASN A 6 0.08 -2.33 6.33
C ASN A 6 -0.68 -3.56 6.87
N LYS A 7 -1.73 -3.34 7.68
CA LYS A 7 -2.56 -4.45 8.19
C LYS A 7 -3.85 -4.69 7.38
N GLY A 8 -4.22 -3.80 6.46
CA GLY A 8 -5.46 -3.85 5.67
C GLY A 8 -5.37 -4.58 4.32
N ARG A 9 -4.29 -5.28 4.00
CA ARG A 9 -4.01 -5.83 2.66
C ARG A 9 -4.58 -7.22 2.37
N ARG A 10 -5.54 -7.73 3.09
CA ARG A 10 -6.17 -9.03 2.75
C ARG A 10 -7.68 -9.01 2.92
N ALA A 11 -8.34 -9.45 1.88
CA ALA A 11 -9.75 -9.83 1.69
C ALA A 11 -10.74 -8.79 1.15
N PHE A 12 -11.31 -9.10 -0.03
CA PHE A 12 -12.75 -9.25 -0.29
C PHE A 12 -13.02 -9.76 -1.70
N MET A 13 -13.90 -10.74 -1.85
CA MET A 13 -14.44 -11.29 -3.11
C MET A 13 -15.96 -11.24 -3.15
N GLY A 14 -16.55 -11.23 -4.35
CA GLY A 14 -17.88 -11.73 -4.73
C GLY A 14 -18.74 -10.87 -5.68
N SER A 15 -18.78 -11.21 -6.94
CA SER A 15 -19.74 -11.49 -8.06
C SER A 15 -20.77 -10.45 -8.58
N ALA A 16 -20.89 -10.27 -9.81
CA ALA A 16 -21.30 -10.56 -11.18
C ALA A 16 -22.65 -9.92 -11.63
N ALA A 17 -22.83 -9.54 -12.81
CA ALA A 17 -23.19 -9.70 -14.18
C ALA A 17 -24.39 -8.89 -14.76
N MET A 18 -24.42 -8.51 -15.94
CA MET A 18 -24.85 -8.59 -17.36
C MET A 18 -25.77 -7.49 -17.93
N ALA A 19 -25.82 -7.13 -19.14
CA ALA A 19 -25.73 -7.13 -20.58
C ALA A 19 -26.51 -6.01 -21.33
N ALA A 20 -26.33 -5.62 -22.44
CA ALA A 20 -26.05 -5.56 -23.86
C ALA A 20 -26.87 -4.53 -24.68
N LEU A 21 -26.53 -4.05 -25.82
CA LEU A 21 -26.61 -4.31 -27.28
C LEU A 21 -26.54 -2.99 -28.07
N LEU A 22 -26.13 -2.81 -29.29
CA LEU A 22 -25.68 -3.36 -30.52
C LEU A 22 -25.60 -2.31 -31.66
N LEU A 23 -24.68 -2.57 -32.62
CA LEU A 23 -24.56 -2.15 -34.04
C LEU A 23 -23.93 -0.77 -34.33
N GLY A 24 -22.92 -0.54 -35.18
CA GLY A 24 -22.16 -1.30 -36.09
C GLY A 24 -21.56 -0.38 -37.16
N ASN A 25 -20.27 -0.43 -37.42
CA ASN A 25 -19.67 -0.10 -38.74
C ASN A 25 -18.24 -0.73 -38.82
N ARG A 26 -17.99 -1.44 -39.88
CA ARG A 26 -16.72 -2.14 -40.13
C ARG A 26 -15.76 -1.20 -40.89
N ALA A 27 -14.70 -0.76 -40.24
CA ALA A 27 -13.49 -0.31 -40.92
C ALA A 27 -12.43 -1.40 -40.84
N ALA A 28 -11.84 -1.75 -41.97
CA ALA A 28 -10.78 -2.77 -42.06
C ALA A 28 -9.49 -2.23 -41.45
N TRP A 29 -8.92 -2.94 -40.51
CA TRP A 29 -7.62 -2.64 -39.91
C TRP A 29 -6.51 -3.29 -40.73
N ALA A 30 -5.68 -2.47 -41.39
CA ALA A 30 -4.41 -2.89 -41.94
C ALA A 30 -3.33 -2.84 -40.84
N LEU A 31 -2.70 -3.95 -40.56
CA LEU A 31 -1.59 -4.07 -39.61
C LEU A 31 -0.37 -3.30 -40.16
N ALA A 32 0.24 -2.43 -39.37
CA ALA A 32 1.52 -1.81 -39.69
C ALA A 32 2.66 -2.85 -39.75
N PRO A 33 3.69 -2.68 -40.64
CA PRO A 33 4.73 -3.69 -40.87
C PRO A 33 5.78 -3.76 -39.75
N GLY A 34 5.40 -4.15 -38.53
CA GLY A 34 6.32 -4.36 -37.42
C GLY A 34 5.75 -5.28 -36.34
N ALA A 35 4.42 -5.39 -36.28
CA ALA A 35 3.72 -6.28 -35.33
C ALA A 35 3.28 -7.60 -35.97
N ALA A 36 3.43 -7.75 -37.29
CA ALA A 36 3.02 -8.96 -38.00
C ALA A 36 3.83 -10.18 -37.57
N GLY A 37 3.19 -11.13 -36.89
CA GLY A 37 3.78 -12.37 -36.39
C GLY A 37 4.05 -12.42 -34.89
N ARG A 38 4.14 -11.30 -34.18
CA ARG A 38 4.39 -11.30 -32.72
C ARG A 38 3.10 -11.60 -31.92
N TRP A 39 1.97 -11.07 -32.34
CA TRP A 39 0.68 -11.23 -31.68
C TRP A 39 -0.31 -11.98 -32.59
N PRO A 40 -1.28 -12.75 -32.02
CA PRO A 40 -2.33 -13.37 -32.81
C PRO A 40 -3.11 -12.35 -33.64
N ALA A 41 -3.41 -12.70 -34.91
CA ALA A 41 -4.15 -11.84 -35.83
C ALA A 41 -5.67 -11.94 -35.56
N VAL A 42 -6.10 -11.45 -34.39
CA VAL A 42 -7.50 -11.42 -33.94
C VAL A 42 -7.97 -9.98 -33.83
N ALA A 43 -9.15 -9.70 -34.38
CA ALA A 43 -9.76 -8.36 -34.26
C ALA A 43 -10.16 -8.10 -32.81
N PRO A 44 -9.80 -6.93 -32.25
CA PRO A 44 -10.19 -6.58 -30.90
C PRO A 44 -11.70 -6.32 -30.81
N PRO A 45 -12.30 -6.51 -29.62
CA PRO A 45 -13.68 -6.09 -29.37
C PRO A 45 -13.89 -4.61 -29.66
N GLN A 46 -15.04 -4.29 -30.28
CA GLN A 46 -15.41 -2.93 -30.59
C GLN A 46 -16.37 -2.41 -29.50
N SER A 47 -15.99 -1.34 -28.83
CA SER A 47 -16.85 -0.63 -27.88
C SER A 47 -17.53 0.55 -28.59
N PRO A 48 -18.87 0.59 -28.63
CA PRO A 48 -19.58 1.68 -29.29
C PRO A 48 -19.34 3.01 -28.57
N ARG A 49 -19.13 4.06 -29.37
CA ARG A 49 -19.13 5.44 -28.86
C ARG A 49 -20.54 5.95 -28.82
N ILE A 50 -21.08 6.21 -27.64
CA ILE A 50 -22.40 6.79 -27.41
C ILE A 50 -22.18 8.20 -26.87
N PRO A 51 -22.51 9.27 -27.62
CA PRO A 51 -22.30 10.63 -27.17
C PRO A 51 -22.90 10.88 -25.78
N HIS A 52 -22.08 11.36 -24.86
CA HIS A 52 -22.51 11.75 -23.53
C HIS A 52 -21.83 13.06 -23.14
N VAL A 53 -22.50 14.15 -23.42
CA VAL A 53 -21.97 15.49 -23.18
C VAL A 53 -22.11 15.85 -21.71
N ILE A 54 -21.01 16.25 -21.11
CA ILE A 54 -20.94 16.70 -19.72
C ILE A 54 -20.54 18.17 -19.71
N GLU A 55 -21.40 19.00 -19.12
CA GLU A 55 -21.07 20.41 -18.84
C GLU A 55 -20.68 20.58 -17.38
N GLN A 56 -19.52 21.18 -17.12
CA GLN A 56 -18.98 21.35 -15.79
C GLN A 56 -18.09 22.60 -15.73
N LEU A 57 -18.42 23.55 -14.83
CA LEU A 57 -17.66 24.80 -14.62
C LEU A 57 -17.42 25.59 -15.93
N GLY A 58 -18.41 25.63 -16.84
CA GLY A 58 -18.31 26.29 -18.14
C GLY A 58 -17.44 25.57 -19.17
N ARG A 59 -17.11 24.30 -18.96
CA ARG A 59 -16.39 23.41 -19.89
C ARG A 59 -17.34 22.32 -20.37
N THR A 60 -17.18 21.94 -21.63
CA THR A 60 -17.93 20.85 -22.24
C THR A 60 -16.99 19.74 -22.64
N ARG A 61 -17.33 18.48 -22.31
CA ARG A 61 -16.62 17.28 -22.76
C ARG A 61 -17.58 16.19 -23.19
N ASP A 62 -17.15 15.31 -24.09
CA ASP A 62 -17.88 14.11 -24.50
C ASP A 62 -17.23 12.87 -23.87
N ASP A 63 -17.91 12.21 -22.94
CA ASP A 63 -17.53 10.92 -22.39
C ASP A 63 -18.25 9.79 -23.11
N ALA A 64 -17.85 9.53 -24.34
CA ALA A 64 -18.53 8.60 -25.24
C ALA A 64 -18.56 7.14 -24.76
N TYR A 65 -17.83 6.80 -23.72
CA TYR A 65 -17.80 5.47 -23.08
C TYR A 65 -18.43 5.50 -21.67
N SER A 66 -19.12 6.57 -21.27
CA SER A 66 -19.83 6.68 -19.99
C SER A 66 -20.79 5.52 -19.70
N TRP A 67 -21.33 4.89 -20.76
CA TRP A 67 -22.21 3.72 -20.67
C TRP A 67 -21.55 2.48 -20.01
N MET A 68 -20.21 2.42 -19.96
CA MET A 68 -19.47 1.37 -19.27
C MET A 68 -19.58 1.48 -17.75
N LYS A 69 -19.90 2.68 -17.23
CA LYS A 69 -20.05 2.92 -15.79
C LYS A 69 -21.37 2.33 -15.30
N PHE A 70 -21.29 1.50 -14.24
CA PHE A 70 -22.47 1.00 -13.57
C PHE A 70 -22.31 1.08 -12.05
N ILE A 71 -23.24 1.76 -11.40
CA ILE A 71 -23.38 1.83 -9.95
C ILE A 71 -24.80 1.35 -9.64
N PRO A 72 -24.99 0.25 -8.87
CA PRO A 72 -26.29 -0.23 -8.46
C PRO A 72 -27.09 0.84 -7.70
N ALA A 73 -28.42 0.87 -7.89
CA ALA A 73 -29.29 1.85 -7.23
C ALA A 73 -29.30 1.71 -5.69
N SER A 74 -28.98 0.54 -5.16
CA SER A 74 -28.79 0.30 -3.71
C SER A 74 -27.58 1.02 -3.14
N GLY A 75 -26.69 1.55 -3.97
CA GLY A 75 -25.39 2.07 -3.54
C GLY A 75 -24.41 1.00 -3.11
N GLU A 76 -24.86 -0.25 -3.03
CA GLU A 76 -23.98 -1.40 -2.77
C GLU A 76 -23.03 -1.60 -3.94
N ARG A 77 -21.75 -1.67 -3.64
CA ARG A 77 -20.71 -1.88 -4.66
C ARG A 77 -20.55 -3.35 -5.03
N ASN A 78 -21.37 -4.22 -4.48
CA ASN A 78 -21.47 -5.62 -4.88
C ASN A 78 -22.19 -5.68 -6.25
N ARG A 79 -21.41 -5.61 -7.34
CA ARG A 79 -21.86 -5.48 -8.73
C ARG A 79 -22.35 -6.81 -9.30
N THR A 80 -23.28 -7.48 -8.61
CA THR A 80 -23.78 -8.81 -9.01
C THR A 80 -24.70 -8.78 -10.24
N ASN A 81 -25.31 -7.64 -10.56
CA ASN A 81 -26.30 -7.50 -11.64
C ASN A 81 -25.89 -6.41 -12.66
N LEU A 82 -24.82 -6.62 -13.41
CA LEU A 82 -24.39 -5.68 -14.46
C LEU A 82 -25.43 -5.58 -15.62
N PRO A 83 -25.58 -4.39 -16.24
CA PRO A 83 -26.31 -4.24 -17.48
C PRO A 83 -25.79 -5.20 -18.57
N PRO A 84 -26.67 -5.86 -19.37
CA PRO A 84 -26.25 -6.80 -20.39
C PRO A 84 -25.17 -6.31 -21.39
N ALA A 85 -25.02 -4.99 -21.71
CA ALA A 85 -23.96 -4.44 -22.54
C ALA A 85 -22.59 -4.49 -21.86
N VAL A 86 -22.55 -4.13 -20.60
CA VAL A 86 -21.29 -4.11 -19.85
C VAL A 86 -20.70 -5.51 -19.70
N ALA A 87 -21.53 -6.50 -19.37
CA ALA A 87 -21.00 -7.85 -19.23
C ALA A 87 -20.65 -8.53 -20.55
N LYS A 88 -21.37 -8.28 -21.61
CA LYS A 88 -20.94 -8.73 -22.93
C LYS A 88 -19.61 -8.08 -23.32
N MET A 89 -19.43 -6.80 -22.99
CA MET A 89 -18.18 -6.09 -23.19
C MET A 89 -17.05 -6.75 -22.39
N LEU A 90 -17.22 -6.92 -21.08
CA LEU A 90 -16.18 -7.51 -20.21
C LEU A 90 -15.85 -8.96 -20.60
N ALA A 91 -16.85 -9.76 -20.92
CA ALA A 91 -16.64 -11.14 -21.42
C ALA A 91 -15.88 -11.16 -22.75
N GLY A 92 -16.22 -10.24 -23.66
CA GLY A 92 -15.51 -10.10 -24.93
C GLY A 92 -14.06 -9.62 -24.75
N GLU A 93 -13.80 -8.70 -23.82
CA GLU A 93 -12.46 -8.24 -23.50
C GLU A 93 -11.58 -9.35 -22.89
N ASN A 94 -12.13 -10.09 -21.94
CA ASN A 94 -11.43 -11.24 -21.35
C ASN A 94 -11.12 -12.31 -22.42
N ALA A 95 -12.09 -12.68 -23.26
CA ALA A 95 -11.87 -13.66 -24.33
C ALA A 95 -10.81 -13.19 -25.35
N TYR A 96 -10.79 -11.90 -25.67
CA TYR A 96 -9.75 -11.31 -26.52
C TYR A 96 -8.38 -11.37 -25.85
N ALA A 97 -8.27 -10.94 -24.60
CA ALA A 97 -7.01 -10.97 -23.85
C ALA A 97 -6.47 -12.41 -23.70
N ASP A 98 -7.34 -13.38 -23.36
CA ASP A 98 -6.99 -14.81 -23.28
C ASP A 98 -6.43 -15.31 -24.61
N THR A 99 -7.05 -14.94 -25.74
CA THR A 99 -6.59 -15.33 -27.07
C THR A 99 -5.23 -14.71 -27.41
N MET A 100 -5.06 -13.43 -27.10
CA MET A 100 -3.81 -12.69 -27.35
C MET A 100 -2.66 -13.19 -26.49
N LEU A 101 -2.93 -13.59 -25.25
CA LEU A 101 -1.93 -14.10 -24.29
C LEU A 101 -1.68 -15.61 -24.38
N LYS A 102 -2.54 -16.35 -25.08
CA LYS A 102 -2.39 -17.81 -25.24
C LYS A 102 -0.99 -18.25 -25.72
N PRO A 103 -0.32 -17.56 -26.66
CA PRO A 103 1.04 -17.91 -27.06
C PRO A 103 2.09 -17.80 -25.94
N THR A 104 1.80 -17.13 -24.83
CA THR A 104 2.71 -16.98 -23.69
C THR A 104 2.49 -18.01 -22.58
N ALA A 105 1.65 -19.01 -22.82
CA ALA A 105 1.25 -20.00 -21.79
C ALA A 105 2.44 -20.83 -21.25
N ALA A 106 3.41 -21.14 -22.11
CA ALA A 106 4.60 -21.89 -21.71
C ALA A 106 5.49 -21.06 -20.76
N GLU A 107 5.76 -19.80 -21.14
CA GLU A 107 6.51 -18.84 -20.34
C GLU A 107 5.80 -18.55 -19.00
N GLN A 108 4.48 -18.39 -19.01
CA GLN A 108 3.70 -18.23 -17.77
C GLN A 108 3.87 -19.44 -16.82
N ALA A 109 3.76 -20.67 -17.38
CA ALA A 109 3.90 -21.87 -16.58
C ALA A 109 5.32 -22.06 -16.03
N GLU A 110 6.35 -21.68 -16.79
CA GLU A 110 7.73 -21.73 -16.35
C GLU A 110 8.04 -20.71 -15.27
N LEU A 111 7.63 -19.46 -15.45
CA LEU A 111 7.78 -18.40 -14.46
C LEU A 111 7.06 -18.75 -13.15
N LEU A 112 5.82 -19.23 -13.23
CA LEU A 112 5.06 -19.65 -12.05
C LEU A 112 5.77 -20.79 -11.31
N ARG A 113 6.25 -21.82 -12.04
CA ARG A 113 7.02 -22.92 -11.47
C ARG A 113 8.31 -22.43 -10.79
N ALA A 114 9.04 -21.51 -11.44
CA ALA A 114 10.26 -20.93 -10.89
C ALA A 114 10.00 -20.13 -9.61
N MET A 115 8.91 -19.36 -9.54
CA MET A 115 8.50 -18.62 -8.34
C MET A 115 8.09 -19.57 -7.20
N LEU A 116 7.23 -20.55 -7.48
CA LEU A 116 6.77 -21.53 -6.49
C LEU A 116 7.91 -22.41 -5.96
N ALA A 117 8.87 -22.79 -6.81
CA ALA A 117 10.04 -23.58 -6.42
C ALA A 117 10.98 -22.88 -5.44
N ARG A 118 10.88 -21.57 -5.29
CA ARG A 118 11.60 -20.79 -4.29
C ARG A 118 10.96 -20.79 -2.90
N GLY A 119 9.75 -21.35 -2.82
CA GLY A 119 9.01 -21.42 -1.57
C GLY A 119 8.34 -20.11 -1.19
N SER A 120 7.54 -20.17 -0.15
CA SER A 120 6.74 -19.05 0.36
C SER A 120 6.98 -18.78 1.85
N ASP A 121 8.04 -19.31 2.43
CA ASP A 121 8.35 -19.06 3.84
C ASP A 121 8.71 -17.57 4.03
N ALA A 122 7.66 -16.73 3.99
CA ALA A 122 7.79 -15.43 4.62
C ALA A 122 8.29 -15.68 6.05
N ALA A 123 9.45 -15.14 6.41
CA ALA A 123 9.95 -15.28 7.76
C ALA A 123 8.89 -14.71 8.71
N ALA A 124 8.13 -15.58 9.36
CA ALA A 124 7.17 -15.17 10.39
C ALA A 124 7.89 -14.27 11.39
N ALA A 125 7.20 -13.27 11.95
CA ALA A 125 7.81 -12.45 12.97
C ALA A 125 8.28 -13.34 14.14
N PRO A 126 9.48 -13.10 14.69
CA PRO A 126 9.89 -13.75 15.92
C PRO A 126 8.89 -13.49 17.04
N ALA A 127 8.86 -14.38 18.01
CA ALA A 127 7.99 -14.25 19.17
C ALA A 127 8.23 -12.92 19.91
N LEU A 128 7.15 -12.27 20.34
CA LEU A 128 7.20 -11.06 21.17
C LEU A 128 7.55 -11.46 22.61
N GLU A 129 8.70 -11.00 23.09
CA GLU A 129 9.10 -11.12 24.49
C GLU A 129 8.63 -9.90 25.28
N LYS A 130 7.87 -10.12 26.36
CA LYS A 130 7.30 -9.05 27.17
C LYS A 130 7.09 -9.52 28.62
N ASP A 131 7.72 -8.85 29.57
CA ASP A 131 7.58 -9.09 31.02
C ASP A 131 7.76 -10.57 31.42
N GLY A 132 8.74 -11.25 30.80
CA GLY A 132 9.04 -12.66 31.03
C GLY A 132 8.06 -13.64 30.37
N TRP A 133 7.16 -13.16 29.51
CA TRP A 133 6.31 -13.96 28.63
C TRP A 133 6.79 -13.89 27.19
N THR A 134 6.68 -15.00 26.49
CA THR A 134 6.91 -15.10 25.04
C THR A 134 5.57 -15.34 24.34
N TYR A 135 5.12 -14.41 23.53
CA TYR A 135 3.90 -14.50 22.70
C TYR A 135 4.27 -14.89 21.27
N SER A 136 3.61 -15.90 20.74
CA SER A 136 3.89 -16.41 19.38
C SER A 136 2.60 -16.62 18.61
N SER A 137 2.67 -16.43 17.29
CA SER A 137 1.62 -16.86 16.38
C SER A 137 2.24 -17.67 15.25
N ALA A 138 1.60 -18.77 14.86
CA ALA A 138 2.04 -19.61 13.74
C ALA A 138 0.84 -20.26 13.07
N ILE A 139 0.92 -20.47 11.76
CA ILE A 139 -0.03 -21.29 11.01
C ILE A 139 0.48 -22.73 11.05
N PRO A 140 -0.24 -23.68 11.67
CA PRO A 140 0.17 -25.09 11.70
C PRO A 140 0.25 -25.68 10.30
N PRO A 141 1.11 -26.67 10.06
CA PRO A 141 1.17 -27.38 8.79
C PRO A 141 -0.21 -27.89 8.34
N GLY A 142 -0.62 -27.54 7.12
CA GLY A 142 -1.92 -27.91 6.56
C GLY A 142 -3.13 -27.09 7.04
N ALA A 143 -2.93 -26.12 7.96
CA ALA A 143 -3.97 -25.19 8.37
C ALA A 143 -3.96 -23.92 7.50
N THR A 144 -5.09 -23.21 7.48
CA THR A 144 -5.25 -21.91 6.80
C THR A 144 -5.28 -20.74 7.78
N HIS A 145 -5.36 -21.02 9.09
CA HIS A 145 -5.51 -20.05 10.15
C HIS A 145 -4.44 -20.21 11.22
N ALA A 146 -4.12 -19.12 11.91
CA ALA A 146 -3.08 -19.09 12.92
C ALA A 146 -3.53 -19.67 14.28
N ARG A 147 -2.54 -20.11 15.07
CA ARG A 147 -2.65 -20.33 16.50
C ARG A 147 -1.81 -19.31 17.23
N TYR A 148 -2.41 -18.67 18.24
CA TYR A 148 -1.74 -17.75 19.14
C TYR A 148 -1.45 -18.49 20.44
N THR A 149 -0.20 -18.41 20.87
CA THR A 149 0.26 -19.06 22.08
C THR A 149 1.08 -18.10 22.92
N ARG A 150 1.17 -18.37 24.20
CA ARG A 150 2.17 -17.74 25.10
C ARG A 150 2.89 -18.79 25.93
N ARG A 151 4.09 -18.50 26.32
CA ARG A 151 4.84 -19.32 27.27
C ARG A 151 5.61 -18.45 28.26
N ARG A 152 5.93 -18.98 29.40
CA ARG A 152 6.89 -18.45 30.36
C ARG A 152 8.03 -19.44 30.49
N ASP A 153 9.23 -18.94 30.80
CA ASP A 153 10.46 -19.75 30.82
C ASP A 153 10.27 -21.12 31.49
N GLY A 154 10.72 -22.18 30.80
CA GLY A 154 10.66 -23.55 31.26
C GLY A 154 9.26 -24.21 31.27
N ARG A 155 8.23 -23.57 30.75
CA ARG A 155 6.87 -24.12 30.66
C ARG A 155 6.48 -24.43 29.23
N GLU A 156 5.54 -25.38 29.07
CA GLU A 156 4.88 -25.64 27.78
C GLU A 156 4.06 -24.44 27.31
N PRO A 157 3.96 -24.22 25.98
CA PRO A 157 3.14 -23.15 25.44
C PRO A 157 1.66 -23.29 25.80
N GLU A 158 1.08 -22.23 26.32
CA GLU A 158 -0.37 -22.12 26.57
C GLU A 158 -1.06 -21.59 25.31
N LEU A 159 -2.11 -22.29 24.84
CA LEU A 159 -2.93 -21.82 23.72
C LEU A 159 -3.82 -20.65 24.15
N LEU A 160 -3.71 -19.53 23.45
CA LEU A 160 -4.54 -18.34 23.64
C LEU A 160 -5.76 -18.34 22.70
N VAL A 161 -5.50 -18.49 21.39
CA VAL A 161 -6.54 -18.50 20.34
C VAL A 161 -6.17 -19.54 19.29
N ASP A 162 -7.11 -20.42 18.95
CA ASP A 162 -7.07 -21.27 17.75
C ASP A 162 -8.06 -20.69 16.73
N GLU A 163 -7.55 -19.98 15.74
CA GLU A 163 -8.40 -19.38 14.71
C GLU A 163 -9.14 -20.41 13.87
N SER A 164 -8.56 -21.62 13.67
CA SER A 164 -9.24 -22.69 12.93
C SER A 164 -10.52 -23.13 13.66
N ALA A 165 -10.45 -23.28 15.00
CA ALA A 165 -11.63 -23.60 15.81
C ALA A 165 -12.64 -22.44 15.86
N ARG A 166 -12.17 -21.19 15.79
CA ARG A 166 -13.03 -19.99 15.78
C ARG A 166 -13.71 -19.78 14.42
N ALA A 167 -13.08 -20.23 13.33
CA ALA A 167 -13.58 -20.14 11.96
C ALA A 167 -14.62 -21.22 11.63
N GLU A 168 -14.68 -22.30 12.42
CA GLU A 168 -15.59 -23.41 12.17
C GLU A 168 -17.06 -22.95 12.13
N GLY A 169 -17.76 -23.27 11.06
CA GLY A 169 -19.15 -22.85 10.84
C GLY A 169 -19.39 -21.40 10.49
N GLN A 170 -18.34 -20.58 10.35
CA GLN A 170 -18.47 -19.19 9.92
C GLN A 170 -18.36 -19.08 8.39
N PRO A 171 -19.19 -18.23 7.74
CA PRO A 171 -19.08 -17.98 6.30
C PRO A 171 -17.79 -17.25 5.91
N TYR A 172 -17.19 -16.55 6.84
CA TYR A 172 -15.91 -15.85 6.74
C TYR A 172 -15.27 -15.79 8.12
N PHE A 173 -13.94 -15.79 8.20
CA PHE A 173 -13.24 -15.58 9.46
C PHE A 173 -11.92 -14.84 9.25
N ARG A 174 -11.74 -13.78 10.03
CA ARG A 174 -10.48 -13.07 10.16
C ARG A 174 -10.36 -12.48 11.55
N SER A 175 -9.22 -12.66 12.20
CA SER A 175 -8.93 -11.99 13.45
C SER A 175 -7.82 -10.95 13.32
N THR A 176 -7.87 -9.91 14.16
CA THR A 176 -6.95 -8.77 14.15
C THR A 176 -6.77 -8.22 15.57
N ASP A 177 -5.87 -7.25 15.75
CA ASP A 177 -5.66 -6.49 16.99
C ASP A 177 -5.49 -7.37 18.24
N HIS A 178 -4.64 -8.41 18.15
CA HIS A 178 -4.35 -9.31 19.25
C HIS A 178 -3.51 -8.60 20.32
N GLN A 179 -4.07 -8.46 21.52
CA GLN A 179 -3.48 -7.65 22.60
C GLN A 179 -3.44 -8.44 23.92
N PRO A 180 -2.25 -8.68 24.50
CA PRO A 180 -2.17 -9.06 25.91
C PRO A 180 -2.44 -7.83 26.80
N SER A 181 -3.15 -8.04 27.92
CA SER A 181 -3.23 -7.00 28.94
C SER A 181 -1.88 -6.75 29.62
N PRO A 182 -1.64 -5.56 30.20
CA PRO A 182 -0.41 -5.28 30.94
C PRO A 182 -0.07 -6.26 32.05
N ASP A 183 -1.07 -6.78 32.75
CA ASP A 183 -0.90 -7.80 33.79
C ASP A 183 -0.86 -9.25 33.28
N HIS A 184 -0.91 -9.44 31.94
CA HIS A 184 -0.94 -10.74 31.26
C HIS A 184 -2.11 -11.67 31.66
N ARG A 185 -3.07 -11.19 32.43
CA ARG A 185 -4.25 -11.97 32.80
C ARG A 185 -5.21 -12.14 31.64
N TRP A 186 -5.38 -11.10 30.82
CA TRP A 186 -6.34 -11.07 29.73
C TRP A 186 -5.63 -11.11 28.37
N PHE A 187 -6.32 -11.65 27.37
CA PHE A 187 -5.94 -11.57 25.98
C PHE A 187 -7.18 -11.18 25.16
N ALA A 188 -7.12 -10.07 24.42
CA ALA A 188 -8.23 -9.57 23.62
C ALA A 188 -7.86 -9.56 22.13
N TRP A 189 -8.86 -9.72 21.28
CA TRP A 189 -8.73 -9.61 19.83
C TRP A 189 -10.05 -9.21 19.17
N ALA A 190 -9.98 -8.73 17.92
CA ALA A 190 -11.14 -8.41 17.11
C ALA A 190 -11.36 -9.50 16.04
N GLU A 191 -12.62 -9.89 15.75
CA GLU A 191 -12.98 -10.91 14.74
C GLU A 191 -14.01 -10.36 13.77
N ASP A 192 -13.73 -10.43 12.45
CA ASP A 192 -14.73 -10.31 11.40
C ASP A 192 -15.16 -11.72 10.95
N VAL A 193 -16.43 -12.01 11.12
CA VAL A 193 -17.03 -13.33 10.80
C VAL A 193 -17.98 -13.28 9.58
N ILE A 194 -18.09 -12.12 8.93
CA ILE A 194 -18.99 -11.87 7.80
C ILE A 194 -18.20 -11.43 6.55
N GLY A 195 -17.01 -10.83 6.75
CA GLY A 195 -16.20 -10.28 5.67
C GLY A 195 -16.59 -8.86 5.26
N ASN A 196 -17.06 -8.03 6.19
CA ASN A 196 -17.47 -6.66 5.94
C ASN A 196 -16.68 -5.62 6.76
N ASP A 197 -15.52 -6.01 7.30
CA ASP A 197 -14.65 -5.20 8.15
C ASP A 197 -15.30 -4.71 9.45
N ARG A 198 -16.42 -5.31 9.88
CA ARG A 198 -17.10 -5.03 11.15
C ARG A 198 -16.81 -6.15 12.12
N HIS A 199 -16.06 -5.82 13.14
CA HIS A 199 -15.55 -6.81 14.06
C HIS A 199 -16.40 -6.92 15.32
N ARG A 200 -16.45 -8.11 15.89
CA ARG A 200 -16.77 -8.33 17.30
C ARG A 200 -15.47 -8.35 18.11
N ILE A 201 -15.51 -8.00 19.39
CA ILE A 201 -14.35 -8.08 20.28
C ILE A 201 -14.51 -9.23 21.24
N CYS A 202 -13.54 -10.12 21.24
CA CYS A 202 -13.43 -11.25 22.16
C CYS A 202 -12.33 -11.00 23.17
N ILE A 203 -12.52 -11.54 24.38
CA ILE A 203 -11.55 -11.53 25.47
C ILE A 203 -11.44 -12.91 26.10
N ARG A 204 -10.21 -13.34 26.37
CA ARG A 204 -9.89 -14.57 27.10
C ARG A 204 -9.36 -14.21 28.49
N ASP A 205 -9.91 -14.83 29.52
CA ASP A 205 -9.28 -14.90 30.86
C ASP A 205 -8.23 -16.02 30.82
N ASN A 206 -6.98 -15.68 30.94
CA ASN A 206 -5.87 -16.64 30.88
C ASN A 206 -5.74 -17.48 32.15
N GLN A 207 -6.47 -17.18 33.23
CA GLN A 207 -6.50 -18.00 34.42
C GLN A 207 -7.54 -19.12 34.31
N SER A 208 -8.76 -18.81 33.84
CA SER A 208 -9.83 -19.78 33.66
C SER A 208 -9.85 -20.45 32.29
N GLY A 209 -9.26 -19.83 31.29
CA GLY A 209 -9.38 -20.25 29.89
C GLY A 209 -10.69 -19.81 29.22
N GLU A 210 -11.58 -19.14 29.91
CA GLU A 210 -12.87 -18.68 29.40
C GLU A 210 -12.69 -17.62 28.32
N ILE A 211 -13.39 -17.79 27.18
CA ILE A 211 -13.46 -16.80 26.10
C ILE A 211 -14.86 -16.21 26.07
N ARG A 212 -14.96 -14.90 26.07
CA ARG A 212 -16.22 -14.15 26.00
C ARG A 212 -16.19 -13.12 24.88
N THR A 213 -17.34 -12.90 24.23
CA THR A 213 -17.56 -11.75 23.36
C THR A 213 -18.05 -10.59 24.23
N ILE A 214 -17.30 -9.48 24.26
CA ILE A 214 -17.64 -8.28 25.04
C ILE A 214 -18.20 -7.15 24.18
N VAL A 215 -18.00 -7.21 22.86
CA VAL A 215 -18.61 -6.33 21.86
C VAL A 215 -19.06 -7.20 20.70
N ASP A 216 -20.37 -7.20 20.40
CA ASP A 216 -20.94 -8.14 19.43
C ASP A 216 -20.63 -7.79 17.96
N LYS A 217 -20.47 -6.50 17.64
CA LYS A 217 -20.31 -6.01 16.26
C LYS A 217 -19.86 -4.55 16.21
N ASP A 218 -19.56 -4.10 15.01
CA ASP A 218 -19.27 -2.71 14.65
C ASP A 218 -17.98 -2.15 15.28
N ALA A 219 -17.10 -2.99 15.83
CA ALA A 219 -15.77 -2.57 16.26
C ALA A 219 -14.83 -2.40 15.05
N TYR A 220 -13.85 -1.50 15.19
CA TYR A 220 -12.76 -1.27 14.25
C TYR A 220 -11.58 -2.16 14.62
N GLY A 221 -11.20 -3.09 13.75
CA GLY A 221 -10.17 -4.10 14.01
C GLY A 221 -8.79 -3.80 13.40
N TYR A 222 -8.42 -2.51 13.23
CA TYR A 222 -7.14 -2.14 12.62
C TYR A 222 -6.43 -1.03 13.43
N GLY A 223 -5.98 -1.37 14.63
CA GLY A 223 -5.42 -0.41 15.59
C GLY A 223 -6.51 0.31 16.40
N GLY A 224 -7.66 -0.34 16.55
CA GLY A 224 -8.83 0.18 17.27
C GLY A 224 -9.07 -0.42 18.64
N LEU A 225 -8.10 -1.16 19.20
CA LEU A 225 -8.26 -1.91 20.44
C LEU A 225 -7.01 -1.79 21.30
N VAL A 226 -7.16 -1.41 22.58
CA VAL A 226 -6.06 -1.42 23.57
C VAL A 226 -6.55 -1.57 25.00
N PHE A 227 -5.84 -2.34 25.82
CA PHE A 227 -6.08 -2.36 27.27
C PHE A 227 -5.60 -1.07 27.94
N SER A 228 -6.31 -0.64 28.95
CA SER A 228 -5.84 0.40 29.86
C SER A 228 -4.59 -0.07 30.64
N PRO A 229 -3.75 0.88 31.15
CA PRO A 229 -2.59 0.54 31.96
C PRO A 229 -2.87 -0.36 33.17
N SER A 230 -4.03 -0.20 33.80
CA SER A 230 -4.45 -1.05 34.95
C SER A 230 -5.03 -2.41 34.55
N SER A 231 -5.17 -2.72 33.27
CA SER A 231 -5.83 -3.92 32.73
C SER A 231 -7.34 -4.03 33.08
N ARG A 232 -7.96 -2.98 33.64
CA ARG A 232 -9.38 -2.99 34.04
C ARG A 232 -10.33 -2.63 32.91
N TRP A 233 -9.85 -1.88 31.94
CA TRP A 233 -10.64 -1.38 30.83
C TRP A 233 -10.03 -1.80 29.50
N LEU A 234 -10.91 -2.01 28.51
CA LEU A 234 -10.56 -2.15 27.10
C LEU A 234 -11.13 -0.95 26.36
N PHE A 235 -10.25 -0.13 25.77
CA PHE A 235 -10.62 0.96 24.86
C PHE A 235 -10.76 0.40 23.46
N TRP A 236 -11.86 0.76 22.77
CA TRP A 236 -12.11 0.27 21.44
C TRP A 236 -12.86 1.29 20.58
N ILE A 237 -12.64 1.23 19.27
CA ILE A 237 -13.21 2.16 18.31
C ILE A 237 -14.40 1.52 17.60
N TRP A 238 -15.52 2.25 17.52
CA TRP A 238 -16.74 1.87 16.83
C TRP A 238 -16.79 2.45 15.42
N ARG A 239 -17.36 1.69 14.45
CA ARG A 239 -17.58 2.09 13.06
C ARG A 239 -19.04 2.47 12.80
N ASP A 240 -19.25 3.56 12.09
CA ASP A 240 -20.57 3.99 11.61
C ASP A 240 -21.07 3.13 10.42
N ALA A 241 -22.30 3.44 9.94
CA ALA A 241 -22.93 2.73 8.82
C ALA A 241 -22.14 2.85 7.51
N ARG A 242 -21.20 3.81 7.40
CA ARG A 242 -20.28 4.00 6.26
C ARG A 242 -18.91 3.38 6.51
N ASN A 243 -18.77 2.49 7.48
CA ASN A 243 -17.52 1.86 7.90
C ASN A 243 -16.44 2.84 8.39
N ARG A 244 -16.80 4.04 8.89
CA ARG A 244 -15.84 5.01 9.41
C ARG A 244 -15.67 4.85 10.92
N PRO A 245 -14.43 4.86 11.44
CA PRO A 245 -14.13 4.85 12.86
C PRO A 245 -14.44 6.23 13.45
N THR A 246 -15.55 6.36 14.20
CA THR A 246 -16.09 7.66 14.63
C THR A 246 -16.31 7.80 16.13
N ARG A 247 -16.29 6.69 16.91
CA ARG A 247 -16.49 6.76 18.37
C ARG A 247 -15.47 5.90 19.09
N LEU A 248 -14.90 6.45 20.15
CA LEU A 248 -14.10 5.68 21.12
C LEU A 248 -15.00 5.30 22.30
N TYR A 249 -15.04 4.01 22.57
CA TYR A 249 -15.67 3.47 23.79
C TYR A 249 -14.59 2.89 24.72
N ARG A 250 -14.92 2.75 26.00
CA ARG A 250 -14.22 1.87 26.93
C ARG A 250 -15.22 0.90 27.53
N THR A 251 -14.82 -0.36 27.64
CA THR A 251 -15.63 -1.42 28.25
C THR A 251 -14.80 -2.06 29.36
N SER A 252 -15.42 -2.32 30.51
CA SER A 252 -14.77 -3.08 31.60
C SER A 252 -14.45 -4.49 31.13
N VAL A 253 -13.31 -5.07 31.55
CA VAL A 253 -12.89 -6.43 31.13
C VAL A 253 -13.89 -7.53 31.48
N ASP A 254 -14.81 -7.29 32.42
CA ASP A 254 -15.93 -8.20 32.73
C ASP A 254 -17.17 -7.95 31.83
N GLY A 255 -17.11 -6.96 30.93
CA GLY A 255 -18.18 -6.64 29.98
C GLY A 255 -19.41 -5.92 30.55
N LYS A 256 -19.41 -5.55 31.85
CA LYS A 256 -20.61 -5.01 32.53
C LYS A 256 -20.83 -3.51 32.33
N VAL A 257 -19.77 -2.76 32.09
CA VAL A 257 -19.81 -1.29 31.91
C VAL A 257 -19.23 -0.92 30.56
N THR A 258 -19.95 -0.11 29.79
CA THR A 258 -19.48 0.46 28.54
C THR A 258 -19.82 1.94 28.49
N ASP A 259 -18.79 2.78 28.35
CA ASP A 259 -18.94 4.22 28.28
C ASP A 259 -18.48 4.75 26.90
N LEU A 260 -19.22 5.73 26.34
CA LEU A 260 -18.74 6.54 25.24
C LEU A 260 -17.71 7.55 25.77
N VAL A 261 -16.47 7.47 25.26
CA VAL A 261 -15.34 8.30 25.71
C VAL A 261 -15.15 9.53 24.80
N TYR A 262 -15.33 9.33 23.47
CA TYR A 262 -15.16 10.41 22.48
C TYR A 262 -15.95 10.11 21.21
N GLU A 263 -16.46 11.16 20.56
CA GLU A 263 -17.09 11.08 19.24
C GLU A 263 -16.48 12.09 18.27
N GLU A 264 -15.97 11.62 17.11
CA GLU A 264 -15.46 12.44 16.03
C GLU A 264 -16.55 12.73 15.00
N LYS A 265 -16.74 14.01 14.69
CA LYS A 265 -17.78 14.48 13.75
C LYS A 265 -17.26 14.80 12.37
N ASP A 266 -15.95 15.05 12.24
CA ASP A 266 -15.33 15.38 10.94
C ASP A 266 -15.16 14.10 10.10
N PRO A 267 -15.83 14.00 8.94
CA PRO A 267 -15.75 12.81 8.08
C PRO A 267 -14.35 12.57 7.45
N ALA A 268 -13.46 13.57 7.48
CA ALA A 268 -12.11 13.46 6.96
C ALA A 268 -11.10 12.91 8.00
N ILE A 269 -11.55 12.69 9.25
CA ILE A 269 -10.69 12.23 10.35
C ILE A 269 -10.95 10.75 10.64
N PHE A 270 -9.87 10.00 10.74
CA PHE A 270 -9.83 8.60 11.19
C PHE A 270 -9.29 8.52 12.61
N MET A 271 -9.75 7.50 13.36
CA MET A 271 -9.37 7.30 14.75
C MET A 271 -8.45 6.08 14.90
N GLY A 272 -7.48 6.19 15.78
CA GLY A 272 -6.65 5.09 16.27
C GLY A 272 -6.45 5.22 17.78
N VAL A 273 -6.24 4.11 18.48
CA VAL A 273 -5.97 4.11 19.92
C VAL A 273 -4.77 3.24 20.24
N LYS A 274 -3.88 3.72 21.09
CA LYS A 274 -2.73 2.95 21.60
C LYS A 274 -2.45 3.31 23.06
N ARG A 275 -1.70 2.47 23.74
CA ARG A 275 -1.04 2.86 25.00
C ARG A 275 0.32 3.50 24.67
N THR A 276 0.71 4.53 25.39
CA THR A 276 2.07 5.05 25.30
C THR A 276 3.09 4.02 25.77
N ALA A 277 4.32 4.08 25.29
CA ALA A 277 5.34 3.05 25.49
C ALA A 277 5.64 2.78 26.97
N ALA A 278 5.72 3.83 27.80
CA ALA A 278 5.92 3.70 29.26
C ALA A 278 4.64 3.41 30.04
N GLY A 279 3.46 3.43 29.39
CA GLY A 279 2.17 3.08 29.99
C GLY A 279 1.50 4.16 30.81
N GLY A 280 1.97 5.40 30.78
CA GLY A 280 1.38 6.52 31.51
C GLY A 280 0.06 7.04 30.96
N PHE A 281 -0.26 6.70 29.67
CA PHE A 281 -1.47 7.18 29.01
C PHE A 281 -2.06 6.17 28.03
N VAL A 282 -3.35 6.30 27.79
CA VAL A 282 -4.01 5.84 26.56
C VAL A 282 -4.11 7.02 25.59
N ALA A 283 -3.54 6.90 24.41
CA ALA A 283 -3.51 7.94 23.39
C ALA A 283 -4.53 7.65 22.30
N LEU A 284 -5.51 8.56 22.13
CA LEU A 284 -6.45 8.61 21.02
C LEU A 284 -5.85 9.50 19.94
N THR A 285 -5.53 8.93 18.78
CA THR A 285 -5.08 9.67 17.62
C THR A 285 -6.24 9.93 16.66
N LEU A 286 -6.40 11.18 16.25
CA LEU A 286 -7.38 11.68 15.31
C LEU A 286 -6.63 12.22 14.10
N ALA A 287 -6.62 11.51 12.97
CA ALA A 287 -5.75 11.84 11.84
C ALA A 287 -6.50 11.88 10.51
N GLY A 288 -6.31 12.96 9.78
CA GLY A 288 -6.64 13.12 8.36
C GLY A 288 -5.36 13.14 7.50
N PRO A 289 -5.49 13.38 6.19
CA PRO A 289 -4.35 13.39 5.26
C PRO A 289 -3.26 14.42 5.60
N GLU A 290 -3.65 15.55 6.17
CA GLU A 290 -2.75 16.68 6.45
C GLU A 290 -2.86 17.22 7.88
N THR A 291 -3.67 16.60 8.73
CA THR A 291 -3.99 17.14 10.05
C THR A 291 -4.05 15.99 11.04
N ALA A 292 -3.45 16.17 12.22
CA ALA A 292 -3.63 15.23 13.31
C ALA A 292 -3.91 15.97 14.64
N GLU A 293 -4.60 15.27 15.55
CA GLU A 293 -4.78 15.64 16.95
C GLU A 293 -4.58 14.39 17.79
N VAL A 294 -3.87 14.51 18.90
CA VAL A 294 -3.74 13.41 19.88
C VAL A 294 -4.36 13.87 21.19
N ARG A 295 -5.18 12.99 21.76
CA ARG A 295 -5.81 13.17 23.06
C ARG A 295 -5.34 12.08 24.01
N LEU A 296 -5.11 12.42 25.27
CA LEU A 296 -4.56 11.53 26.27
C LEU A 296 -5.56 11.27 27.41
N VAL A 297 -5.70 10.02 27.79
CA VAL A 297 -6.37 9.57 29.03
C VAL A 297 -5.25 9.12 29.97
N PRO A 298 -5.06 9.75 31.16
CA PRO A 298 -3.98 9.39 32.05
C PRO A 298 -4.22 8.06 32.77
N ALA A 299 -3.16 7.29 33.01
CA ALA A 299 -3.22 6.04 33.79
C ALA A 299 -3.70 6.26 35.24
N ALA A 300 -3.46 7.44 35.79
CA ALA A 300 -3.91 7.81 37.14
C ALA A 300 -5.43 7.94 37.24
N ASP A 301 -6.11 8.30 36.14
CA ASP A 301 -7.58 8.33 36.03
C ASP A 301 -8.02 7.87 34.64
N GLU A 302 -8.15 6.55 34.48
CA GLU A 302 -8.55 5.92 33.21
C GLU A 302 -10.01 6.22 32.83
N THR A 303 -10.76 6.89 33.70
CA THR A 303 -12.14 7.33 33.47
C THR A 303 -12.23 8.79 33.00
N ALA A 304 -11.17 9.54 33.06
CA ALA A 304 -11.11 10.92 32.60
C ALA A 304 -11.46 11.06 31.10
N ALA A 305 -11.99 12.23 30.75
CA ALA A 305 -12.18 12.60 29.37
C ALA A 305 -10.81 12.79 28.68
N PRO A 306 -10.63 12.37 27.41
CA PRO A 306 -9.36 12.47 26.73
C PRO A 306 -9.00 13.94 26.43
N ALA A 307 -7.93 14.46 27.08
CA ALA A 307 -7.46 15.82 26.94
C ALA A 307 -6.59 15.99 25.67
N PRO A 308 -6.83 17.01 24.82
CA PRO A 308 -6.00 17.25 23.65
C PRO A 308 -4.60 17.75 24.09
N VAL A 309 -3.55 17.14 23.50
CA VAL A 309 -2.16 17.61 23.73
C VAL A 309 -1.96 19.01 23.13
N TRP A 310 -2.36 19.17 21.87
CA TRP A 310 -2.46 20.46 21.23
C TRP A 310 -3.80 20.58 20.49
N PRO A 311 -4.36 21.80 20.38
CA PRO A 311 -5.54 22.05 19.56
C PRO A 311 -5.30 21.64 18.11
N ARG A 312 -6.32 21.05 17.47
CA ARG A 312 -6.28 20.69 16.05
C ARG A 312 -5.98 21.93 15.20
N LYS A 313 -4.98 21.81 14.33
CA LYS A 313 -4.60 22.86 13.38
C LYS A 313 -4.44 22.22 12.00
N THR A 314 -5.22 22.72 11.02
CA THR A 314 -5.12 22.25 9.63
C THR A 314 -3.69 22.40 9.11
N GLY A 315 -3.19 21.36 8.45
CA GLY A 315 -1.83 21.31 7.91
C GLY A 315 -0.75 20.97 8.94
N VAL A 316 -1.13 20.65 10.20
CA VAL A 316 -0.19 20.21 11.24
C VAL A 316 -0.49 18.76 11.62
N ARG A 317 0.53 17.93 11.58
CA ARG A 317 0.48 16.53 11.99
C ARG A 317 1.40 16.31 13.17
N TYR A 318 1.00 15.47 14.10
CA TYR A 318 1.86 15.02 15.18
C TYR A 318 1.45 13.68 15.76
N GLU A 319 2.41 12.98 16.33
CA GLU A 319 2.26 11.76 17.14
C GLU A 319 2.86 12.02 18.53
N ILE A 320 2.30 11.34 19.53
CA ILE A 320 2.78 11.45 20.91
C ILE A 320 3.15 10.07 21.42
N ASP A 321 4.26 10.02 22.18
CA ASP A 321 4.63 8.86 22.99
C ASP A 321 5.33 9.33 24.29
N GLU A 322 5.72 8.38 25.14
CA GLU A 322 6.44 8.63 26.38
C GLU A 322 7.89 8.16 26.28
N TRP A 323 8.80 8.98 26.73
CA TRP A 323 10.20 8.62 26.87
C TRP A 323 10.86 9.39 28.03
N ASN A 324 11.59 8.65 28.87
CA ASN A 324 12.41 9.21 29.97
C ASN A 324 11.65 10.20 30.86
N GLY A 325 10.42 9.80 31.29
CA GLY A 325 9.57 10.60 32.18
C GLY A 325 8.96 11.86 31.58
N SER A 326 9.05 12.03 30.26
CA SER A 326 8.46 13.14 29.49
C SER A 326 7.57 12.60 28.39
N LEU A 327 6.71 13.44 27.82
CA LEU A 327 6.11 13.16 26.53
C LEU A 327 7.08 13.57 25.41
N VAL A 328 7.03 12.84 24.31
CA VAL A 328 7.74 13.14 23.06
C VAL A 328 6.74 13.31 21.93
N ALA A 329 6.89 14.39 21.16
CA ALA A 329 6.06 14.71 20.01
C ALA A 329 6.89 14.67 18.73
N LEU A 330 6.55 13.76 17.82
CA LEU A 330 7.02 13.77 16.44
C LEU A 330 6.05 14.62 15.63
N THR A 331 6.51 15.75 15.05
CA THR A 331 5.59 16.74 14.45
C THR A 331 6.23 17.53 13.30
N ASP A 332 5.37 17.95 12.35
CA ASP A 332 5.70 18.92 11.30
C ASP A 332 5.30 20.36 11.65
N ARG A 333 4.98 20.63 12.90
CA ARG A 333 4.67 21.96 13.42
C ARG A 333 5.83 22.92 13.22
N ASP A 334 5.52 24.21 13.08
CA ASP A 334 6.49 25.31 12.94
C ASP A 334 7.43 25.12 11.72
N ASP A 335 6.80 24.78 10.57
CA ASP A 335 7.43 24.55 9.27
C ASP A 335 8.45 23.39 9.22
N ALA A 336 8.41 22.49 10.20
CA ALA A 336 9.23 21.29 10.26
C ALA A 336 8.68 20.16 9.34
N PHE A 337 8.51 20.43 8.05
CA PHE A 337 7.77 19.59 7.11
C PHE A 337 8.29 18.15 6.96
N ASP A 338 9.57 17.88 7.25
CA ASP A 338 10.15 16.55 7.35
C ASP A 338 10.21 16.00 8.79
N MET A 339 9.40 16.57 9.67
CA MET A 339 9.26 16.28 11.09
C MET A 339 10.44 16.78 11.95
N GLN A 340 10.14 17.03 13.19
CA GLN A 340 11.06 17.25 14.30
C GLN A 340 10.59 16.47 15.52
N LEU A 341 11.46 16.24 16.48
CA LEU A 341 11.14 15.56 17.72
C LEU A 341 11.26 16.56 18.88
N LEU A 342 10.16 16.80 19.56
CA LEU A 342 10.06 17.71 20.70
C LEU A 342 9.86 16.94 22.00
N ARG A 343 10.43 17.45 23.11
CA ARG A 343 10.13 16.99 24.46
C ARG A 343 9.07 17.91 25.06
N LEU A 344 8.03 17.32 25.65
CA LEU A 344 6.92 18.03 26.28
C LEU A 344 6.85 17.70 27.77
N ASP A 345 6.40 18.68 28.56
CA ASP A 345 6.00 18.45 29.94
C ASP A 345 4.69 17.64 29.99
N PRO A 346 4.62 16.49 30.68
CA PRO A 346 3.43 15.66 30.72
C PRO A 346 2.25 16.28 31.50
N LYS A 347 2.45 17.40 32.23
CA LYS A 347 1.41 18.04 33.01
C LYS A 347 0.62 19.10 32.23
N ASP A 348 1.29 19.89 31.42
CA ASP A 348 0.68 21.02 30.71
C ASP A 348 0.94 20.98 29.19
N PHE A 349 1.63 19.96 28.70
CA PHE A 349 1.94 19.69 27.29
C PHE A 349 2.76 20.79 26.59
N ARG A 350 3.37 21.70 27.36
CA ARG A 350 4.26 22.72 26.80
C ARG A 350 5.55 22.08 26.29
N THR A 351 6.09 22.64 25.22
CA THR A 351 7.40 22.25 24.70
C THR A 351 8.50 22.68 25.68
N VAL A 352 9.32 21.73 26.12
CA VAL A 352 10.44 21.90 27.02
C VAL A 352 11.77 22.03 26.25
N ALA A 353 11.92 21.21 25.20
CA ALA A 353 13.13 21.18 24.37
C ALA A 353 12.86 20.58 22.99
N THR A 354 13.70 20.92 22.03
CA THR A 354 13.83 20.19 20.77
C THR A 354 14.87 19.08 20.96
N LEU A 355 14.47 17.82 20.83
CA LEU A 355 15.36 16.66 20.92
C LEU A 355 16.08 16.42 19.58
N VAL A 356 15.33 16.48 18.47
CA VAL A 356 15.88 16.34 17.13
C VAL A 356 15.27 17.47 16.28
N PRO A 357 16.08 18.42 15.80
CA PRO A 357 15.59 19.48 14.95
C PRO A 357 15.20 18.97 13.56
N HIS A 358 14.32 19.69 12.88
CA HIS A 358 13.97 19.44 11.49
C HIS A 358 15.21 19.45 10.59
N ARG A 359 15.24 18.47 9.66
CA ARG A 359 16.28 18.36 8.62
C ARG A 359 15.60 18.13 7.27
N ALA A 360 15.64 19.14 6.41
CA ALA A 360 15.06 19.06 5.07
C ALA A 360 15.66 17.89 4.28
N GLY A 361 14.80 17.10 3.63
CA GLY A 361 15.19 15.90 2.87
C GLY A 361 15.56 14.68 3.73
N THR A 362 15.46 14.79 5.07
CA THR A 362 15.67 13.68 6.00
C THR A 362 14.45 13.49 6.91
N PRO A 363 13.31 13.06 6.38
CA PRO A 363 12.11 12.90 7.19
C PRO A 363 12.28 11.84 8.28
N ILE A 364 11.81 12.16 9.48
CA ILE A 364 11.64 11.17 10.54
C ILE A 364 10.30 10.48 10.28
N LEU A 365 10.36 9.17 10.02
CA LEU A 365 9.19 8.37 9.62
C LEU A 365 8.40 7.84 10.81
N SER A 366 9.11 7.47 11.89
CA SER A 366 8.51 6.97 13.14
C SER A 366 9.51 7.01 14.28
N ILE A 367 8.98 6.94 15.50
CA ILE A 367 9.78 6.78 16.72
C ILE A 367 9.32 5.54 17.48
N LEU A 368 10.25 4.94 18.22
CA LEU A 368 9.99 3.81 19.11
C LEU A 368 10.78 4.02 20.41
N PRO A 369 10.11 4.45 21.50
CA PRO A 369 10.75 4.68 22.78
C PRO A 369 11.05 3.38 23.53
N PHE A 370 12.24 3.32 24.12
CA PHE A 370 12.68 2.33 25.09
C PHE A 370 13.16 3.05 26.36
N LYS A 371 13.18 2.37 27.48
CA LYS A 371 13.64 2.93 28.75
C LYS A 371 15.08 3.49 28.66
N SER A 372 15.95 2.82 27.90
CA SER A 372 17.37 3.17 27.74
C SER A 372 17.66 4.07 26.54
N ALA A 373 16.74 4.18 25.55
CA ALA A 373 16.96 4.91 24.33
C ALA A 373 15.64 5.26 23.62
N LEU A 374 15.68 6.20 22.68
CA LEU A 374 14.64 6.44 21.71
C LEU A 374 15.18 6.08 20.33
N VAL A 375 14.55 5.15 19.65
CA VAL A 375 14.89 4.79 18.28
C VAL A 375 14.03 5.58 17.32
N ARG A 376 14.64 6.13 16.27
CA ARG A 376 13.90 6.74 15.16
C ARG A 376 14.27 6.11 13.85
N LEU A 377 13.27 5.86 13.03
CA LEU A 377 13.44 5.50 11.63
C LEU A 377 13.34 6.78 10.81
N GLU A 378 14.38 7.08 10.08
CA GLU A 378 14.49 8.21 9.16
C GLU A 378 14.61 7.72 7.72
N ARG A 379 14.53 8.65 6.77
CA ARG A 379 14.90 8.41 5.39
C ARG A 379 15.92 9.46 4.97
N ALA A 380 17.07 9.01 4.49
CA ALA A 380 18.12 9.87 3.94
C ALA A 380 18.47 9.39 2.54
N GLU A 381 18.59 10.32 1.59
CA GLU A 381 18.87 10.00 0.18
C GLU A 381 17.93 8.91 -0.39
N GLY A 382 16.69 8.83 0.13
CA GLY A 382 15.69 7.85 -0.28
C GLY A 382 15.83 6.45 0.34
N LEU A 383 16.76 6.24 1.26
CA LEU A 383 16.96 4.97 1.98
C LEU A 383 16.59 5.11 3.45
N HIS A 384 16.14 4.02 4.04
CA HIS A 384 15.90 3.94 5.48
C HIS A 384 17.20 4.14 6.26
N ARG A 385 17.12 4.89 7.36
CA ARG A 385 18.20 5.09 8.31
C ARG A 385 17.67 4.89 9.72
N LEU A 386 18.28 3.98 10.47
CA LEU A 386 17.93 3.71 11.84
C LEU A 386 18.89 4.46 12.76
N VAL A 387 18.37 5.24 13.72
CA VAL A 387 19.17 6.03 14.63
C VAL A 387 18.71 5.79 16.07
N ILE A 388 19.66 5.49 16.94
CA ILE A 388 19.46 5.35 18.39
C ILE A 388 19.84 6.69 19.04
N LEU A 389 18.90 7.32 19.74
CA LEU A 389 19.11 8.53 20.57
C LEU A 389 19.11 8.10 22.05
N ARG A 390 20.15 8.43 22.78
CA ARG A 390 20.27 8.11 24.22
C ARG A 390 19.86 9.29 25.10
N PRO A 391 19.56 9.07 26.41
CA PRO A 391 19.14 10.15 27.32
C PRO A 391 20.17 11.27 27.51
N ASP A 392 21.46 11.02 27.29
CA ASP A 392 22.53 12.00 27.30
C ASP A 392 22.62 12.87 26.04
N GLY A 393 21.74 12.61 25.05
CA GLY A 393 21.73 13.30 23.77
C GLY A 393 22.65 12.70 22.71
N SER A 394 23.41 11.65 23.02
CA SER A 394 24.25 10.97 22.02
C SER A 394 23.40 10.20 21.00
N GLU A 395 23.82 10.27 19.73
CA GLU A 395 23.17 9.60 18.61
C GLU A 395 24.10 8.55 17.97
N GLN A 396 23.53 7.42 17.59
CA GLN A 396 24.24 6.38 16.83
C GLN A 396 23.39 5.94 15.66
N ALA A 397 23.84 6.17 14.43
CA ALA A 397 23.25 5.58 13.23
C ALA A 397 23.70 4.12 13.07
N ILE A 398 22.78 3.24 12.72
CA ILE A 398 23.06 1.83 12.45
C ILE A 398 23.30 1.68 10.95
N ALA A 399 24.46 1.10 10.60
CA ALA A 399 24.85 0.87 9.21
C ALA A 399 24.31 -0.48 8.70
N PHE A 400 24.00 -0.54 7.42
CA PHE A 400 23.62 -1.75 6.68
C PHE A 400 24.43 -1.82 5.38
N ASP A 401 24.82 -3.02 4.98
CA ASP A 401 25.77 -3.22 3.87
C ASP A 401 25.12 -3.17 2.48
N ASP A 402 23.82 -3.39 2.37
CA ASP A 402 23.10 -3.36 1.09
C ASP A 402 23.04 -1.93 0.52
N PRO A 403 23.31 -1.71 -0.77
CA PRO A 403 23.27 -0.36 -1.39
C PRO A 403 21.85 0.23 -1.48
N ALA A 404 20.81 -0.62 -1.41
CA ALA A 404 19.41 -0.23 -1.30
C ALA A 404 18.66 -1.29 -0.49
N TYR A 405 17.91 -0.86 0.51
CA TYR A 405 17.22 -1.74 1.45
C TYR A 405 15.99 -1.09 2.07
N ALA A 406 15.13 -1.91 2.66
CA ALA A 406 13.99 -1.50 3.46
C ALA A 406 14.13 -2.02 4.89
N ILE A 407 13.71 -1.18 5.87
CA ILE A 407 13.61 -1.53 7.28
C ILE A 407 12.15 -1.39 7.71
N GLU A 408 11.66 -2.38 8.46
CA GLU A 408 10.38 -2.32 9.14
C GLU A 408 10.59 -2.42 10.65
N LEU A 409 9.98 -1.52 11.40
CA LEU A 409 9.92 -1.57 12.85
C LEU A 409 8.62 -2.28 13.26
N PRO A 410 8.68 -3.41 13.98
CA PRO A 410 7.49 -4.00 14.58
C PRO A 410 6.81 -3.00 15.52
N PRO A 411 5.48 -2.91 15.50
CA PRO A 411 4.75 -1.87 16.25
C PRO A 411 4.79 -2.05 17.76
N GLU A 412 5.02 -3.29 18.24
CA GLU A 412 5.05 -3.62 19.66
C GLU A 412 6.40 -4.23 20.03
N GLN A 413 7.05 -3.62 21.01
CA GLN A 413 8.26 -4.12 21.69
C GLN A 413 8.18 -3.72 23.15
N ALA A 414 8.82 -4.48 24.03
CA ALA A 414 8.81 -4.16 25.45
C ALA A 414 9.60 -2.86 25.69
N TYR A 415 9.02 -1.94 26.46
CA TYR A 415 9.63 -0.63 26.73
C TYR A 415 10.97 -0.75 27.48
N ASP A 416 11.12 -1.76 28.33
CA ASP A 416 12.32 -2.03 29.12
C ASP A 416 13.33 -2.97 28.42
N ALA A 417 13.08 -3.36 27.16
CA ALA A 417 14.00 -4.18 26.39
C ALA A 417 15.36 -3.47 26.21
N SER A 418 16.44 -4.24 26.28
CA SER A 418 17.81 -3.76 26.02
C SER A 418 18.18 -3.80 24.53
N SER A 419 17.33 -4.36 23.69
CA SER A 419 17.55 -4.49 22.24
C SER A 419 16.29 -4.22 21.44
N LEU A 420 16.47 -3.73 20.23
CA LEU A 420 15.44 -3.48 19.23
C LEU A 420 15.39 -4.64 18.24
N LEU A 421 14.19 -5.14 17.92
CA LEU A 421 13.97 -6.06 16.80
C LEU A 421 13.55 -5.27 15.56
N ILE A 422 14.18 -5.54 14.42
CA ILE A 422 13.81 -4.97 13.11
C ILE A 422 13.67 -6.07 12.06
N ALA A 423 12.85 -5.83 11.03
CA ALA A 423 12.95 -6.58 9.80
C ALA A 423 13.74 -5.77 8.77
N HIS A 424 14.72 -6.39 8.14
CA HIS A 424 15.54 -5.82 7.07
C HIS A 424 15.46 -6.70 5.83
N GLN A 425 15.40 -6.08 4.66
CA GLN A 425 15.43 -6.76 3.36
C GLN A 425 15.97 -5.83 2.27
N SER A 426 16.46 -6.41 1.18
CA SER A 426 16.84 -5.67 -0.03
C SER A 426 16.41 -6.45 -1.28
N PRO A 427 16.47 -5.90 -2.50
CA PRO A 427 16.11 -6.64 -3.70
C PRO A 427 16.85 -7.96 -3.90
N LYS A 428 18.06 -8.10 -3.32
CA LYS A 428 18.86 -9.33 -3.35
C LYS A 428 18.99 -10.03 -1.98
N SER A 429 18.50 -9.43 -0.90
CA SER A 429 18.60 -10.02 0.46
C SER A 429 17.21 -10.35 0.97
N PRO A 430 16.85 -11.65 1.15
CA PRO A 430 15.60 -12.06 1.75
C PRO A 430 15.38 -11.43 3.13
N ARG A 431 14.13 -11.31 3.55
CA ARG A 431 13.77 -10.72 4.83
C ARG A 431 14.51 -11.38 5.99
N ARG A 432 15.24 -10.57 6.75
CA ARG A 432 15.97 -10.94 7.97
C ARG A 432 15.39 -10.22 9.17
N TRP A 433 15.19 -10.92 10.25
CA TRP A 433 14.92 -10.32 11.55
C TRP A 433 16.25 -10.14 12.27
N ILE A 434 16.53 -8.89 12.62
CA ILE A 434 17.80 -8.48 13.23
C ILE A 434 17.49 -7.89 14.60
N ARG A 435 18.19 -8.38 15.62
CA ARG A 435 18.21 -7.78 16.95
C ARG A 435 19.37 -6.79 17.00
N VAL A 436 19.08 -5.52 17.36
CA VAL A 436 20.05 -4.44 17.49
C VAL A 436 20.17 -4.09 18.97
N ASP A 437 21.34 -4.23 19.57
CA ASP A 437 21.60 -3.83 20.95
C ASP A 437 21.52 -2.31 21.08
N LEU A 438 20.75 -1.80 22.04
CA LEU A 438 20.52 -0.36 22.22
C LEU A 438 21.72 0.38 22.84
N ALA A 439 22.60 -0.33 23.54
CA ALA A 439 23.76 0.26 24.20
C ALA A 439 24.93 0.48 23.23
N ASN A 440 25.19 -0.47 22.32
CA ASN A 440 26.37 -0.44 21.45
C ASN A 440 26.06 -0.49 19.96
N GLY A 441 24.80 -0.81 19.56
CA GLY A 441 24.38 -0.93 18.16
C GLY A 441 24.77 -2.23 17.48
N GLU A 442 25.24 -3.23 18.23
CA GLU A 442 25.61 -4.55 17.69
C GLU A 442 24.38 -5.25 17.09
N GLN A 443 24.58 -5.86 15.93
CA GLN A 443 23.51 -6.50 15.16
C GLN A 443 23.65 -8.02 15.19
N THR A 444 22.56 -8.72 15.52
CA THR A 444 22.48 -10.19 15.49
C THR A 444 21.29 -10.63 14.67
N VAL A 445 21.50 -11.41 13.60
CA VAL A 445 20.41 -12.02 12.83
C VAL A 445 19.77 -13.12 13.66
N VAL A 446 18.51 -12.95 14.05
CA VAL A 446 17.79 -13.94 14.86
C VAL A 446 16.96 -14.90 14.02
N GLN A 447 16.54 -14.45 12.81
CA GLN A 447 15.80 -15.28 11.86
C GLN A 447 15.94 -14.72 10.45
N GLN A 448 15.91 -15.60 9.45
CA GLN A 448 15.97 -15.21 8.04
C GLN A 448 14.97 -16.03 7.22
N GLN A 449 14.32 -15.39 6.27
CA GLN A 449 13.48 -16.05 5.27
C GLN A 449 14.33 -17.02 4.45
N LYS A 450 13.89 -18.27 4.39
CA LYS A 450 14.52 -19.29 3.56
C LYS A 450 13.95 -19.25 2.15
N VAL A 451 14.84 -19.13 1.17
CA VAL A 451 14.49 -19.12 -0.25
C VAL A 451 15.27 -20.23 -0.93
N ALA A 452 14.58 -21.22 -1.48
CA ALA A 452 15.22 -22.31 -2.19
C ALA A 452 15.75 -21.88 -3.56
N ASN A 453 16.78 -22.55 -4.06
CA ASN A 453 17.38 -22.26 -5.38
C ASN A 453 17.76 -20.79 -5.56
N PHE A 454 18.35 -20.19 -4.54
CA PHE A 454 18.71 -18.77 -4.51
C PHE A 454 20.07 -18.56 -3.83
N ASP A 455 20.94 -17.82 -4.51
CA ASP A 455 22.18 -17.28 -3.95
C ASP A 455 22.17 -15.75 -4.16
N PRO A 456 22.24 -14.93 -3.10
CA PRO A 456 22.28 -13.47 -3.23
C PRO A 456 23.49 -12.97 -4.01
N GLU A 457 24.58 -13.74 -4.08
CA GLU A 457 25.79 -13.39 -4.83
C GLU A 457 25.62 -13.52 -6.35
N ASP A 458 24.57 -14.17 -6.82
CA ASP A 458 24.18 -14.19 -8.22
C ASP A 458 23.60 -12.86 -8.73
N TYR A 459 23.21 -11.96 -7.81
CA TYR A 459 22.52 -10.72 -8.13
C TYR A 459 23.32 -9.50 -7.73
N GLN A 460 23.05 -8.39 -8.43
CA GLN A 460 23.62 -7.08 -8.16
C GLN A 460 22.49 -6.07 -8.00
N VAL A 461 22.61 -5.23 -6.97
CA VAL A 461 21.75 -4.07 -6.74
C VAL A 461 22.59 -2.81 -6.92
N GLU A 462 22.11 -1.89 -7.73
CA GLU A 462 22.75 -0.58 -7.95
C GLU A 462 21.78 0.53 -7.53
N ARG A 463 22.33 1.59 -6.92
CA ARG A 463 21.64 2.82 -6.61
C ARG A 463 22.08 3.88 -7.60
N LEU A 464 21.17 4.34 -8.45
CA LEU A 464 21.43 5.27 -9.55
C LEU A 464 20.60 6.54 -9.37
N PHE A 465 20.95 7.60 -10.10
CA PHE A 465 20.24 8.88 -10.06
C PHE A 465 20.10 9.43 -11.48
N ALA A 466 18.86 9.57 -11.95
CA ALA A 466 18.55 10.12 -13.26
C ALA A 466 18.25 11.62 -13.18
N PRO A 467 18.85 12.49 -14.03
CA PRO A 467 18.50 13.90 -14.06
C PRO A 467 17.12 14.09 -14.70
N ALA A 468 16.19 14.68 -13.97
CA ALA A 468 14.90 15.12 -14.48
C ALA A 468 15.06 16.43 -15.30
N PRO A 469 14.08 16.80 -16.16
CA PRO A 469 14.18 18.00 -16.99
C PRO A 469 14.35 19.33 -16.23
N ASP A 470 13.93 19.37 -14.96
CA ASP A 470 14.07 20.53 -14.08
C ASP A 470 15.33 20.50 -13.20
N GLY A 471 16.21 19.51 -13.40
CA GLY A 471 17.47 19.35 -12.69
C GLY A 471 17.41 18.53 -11.41
N GLU A 472 16.22 18.08 -10.97
CA GLU A 472 16.11 17.16 -9.84
C GLU A 472 16.71 15.79 -10.17
N MET A 473 17.44 15.22 -9.21
CA MET A 473 18.01 13.88 -9.34
C MET A 473 17.06 12.83 -8.82
N VAL A 474 16.50 12.04 -9.72
CA VAL A 474 15.51 10.99 -9.41
C VAL A 474 16.23 9.70 -9.06
N PRO A 475 16.06 9.16 -7.83
CA PRO A 475 16.71 7.92 -7.46
C PRO A 475 16.11 6.71 -8.19
N ILE A 476 16.96 5.74 -8.54
CA ILE A 476 16.58 4.46 -9.13
C ILE A 476 17.24 3.34 -8.32
N THR A 477 16.49 2.31 -7.98
CA THR A 477 17.03 1.04 -7.52
C THR A 477 16.99 0.04 -8.66
N LEU A 478 18.13 -0.48 -9.08
CA LEU A 478 18.25 -1.42 -10.19
C LEU A 478 18.71 -2.79 -9.68
N LEU A 479 17.93 -3.83 -9.96
CA LEU A 479 18.30 -5.23 -9.74
C LEU A 479 18.64 -5.90 -11.07
N SER A 480 19.77 -6.60 -11.11
CA SER A 480 20.23 -7.38 -12.27
C SER A 480 21.01 -8.63 -11.84
N ARG A 481 21.25 -9.55 -12.78
CA ARG A 481 22.24 -10.62 -12.56
C ARG A 481 23.63 -9.99 -12.44
N ARG A 482 24.48 -10.56 -11.57
CA ARG A 482 25.86 -10.11 -11.42
C ARG A 482 26.62 -10.23 -12.75
N GLY A 483 27.32 -9.18 -13.11
CA GLY A 483 28.10 -9.12 -14.36
C GLY A 483 27.26 -8.95 -15.64
N ALA A 484 25.98 -8.64 -15.53
CA ALA A 484 25.15 -8.36 -16.71
C ALA A 484 25.70 -7.17 -17.51
N PRO A 485 26.01 -7.32 -18.84
CA PRO A 485 26.68 -6.30 -19.62
C PRO A 485 25.83 -5.05 -19.83
N LYS A 486 26.46 -3.88 -19.84
CA LYS A 486 25.83 -2.59 -20.18
C LYS A 486 26.01 -2.32 -21.72
N ASP A 487 25.37 -3.15 -22.52
CA ASP A 487 25.48 -3.11 -24.01
C ASP A 487 24.16 -2.73 -24.69
N GLY A 488 23.17 -2.27 -23.96
CA GLY A 488 21.85 -1.86 -24.43
C GLY A 488 20.96 -3.02 -24.90
N LYS A 489 21.37 -4.28 -24.73
CA LYS A 489 20.58 -5.42 -25.25
C LYS A 489 19.57 -5.98 -24.26
N ALA A 490 19.85 -5.90 -22.97
CA ALA A 490 18.97 -6.45 -21.94
C ALA A 490 17.61 -5.73 -21.91
N PRO A 491 16.49 -6.46 -21.92
CA PRO A 491 15.20 -5.85 -21.64
C PRO A 491 15.10 -5.42 -20.17
N LEU A 492 14.21 -4.45 -19.90
CA LEU A 492 14.05 -3.87 -18.57
C LEU A 492 12.58 -3.71 -18.23
N LEU A 493 12.20 -4.06 -17.00
CA LEU A 493 10.92 -3.69 -16.42
C LEU A 493 11.14 -2.54 -15.45
N GLN A 494 10.46 -1.41 -15.68
CA GLN A 494 10.50 -0.24 -14.80
C GLN A 494 9.20 -0.11 -14.03
N TYR A 495 9.28 -0.18 -12.70
CA TYR A 495 8.18 0.01 -11.77
C TYR A 495 8.19 1.42 -11.18
N GLY A 496 7.02 2.01 -10.95
CA GLY A 496 6.85 3.24 -10.19
C GLY A 496 5.43 3.42 -9.68
N TYR A 497 5.28 4.28 -8.65
CA TYR A 497 3.99 4.60 -8.06
C TYR A 497 3.71 6.11 -8.04
N GLY A 498 4.50 6.89 -7.30
CA GLY A 498 4.56 8.35 -7.34
C GLY A 498 3.30 9.08 -6.88
N ALA A 499 2.59 8.61 -5.86
CA ALA A 499 1.38 9.26 -5.36
C ALA A 499 1.22 9.10 -3.83
N TYR A 500 0.42 9.99 -3.21
CA TYR A 500 0.01 9.94 -1.80
C TYR A 500 1.17 9.96 -0.80
N GLY A 501 2.38 10.32 -1.21
CA GLY A 501 3.58 10.21 -0.36
C GLY A 501 3.96 8.76 -0.04
N VAL A 502 3.43 7.78 -0.77
CA VAL A 502 3.79 6.37 -0.59
C VAL A 502 5.12 6.09 -1.29
N PRO A 503 6.19 5.74 -0.57
CA PRO A 503 7.46 5.40 -1.17
C PRO A 503 7.41 3.99 -1.78
N SER A 504 8.22 3.79 -2.81
CA SER A 504 8.50 2.47 -3.40
C SER A 504 9.76 1.90 -2.77
N ASP A 505 9.65 1.29 -1.60
CA ASP A 505 10.80 0.76 -0.88
C ASP A 505 11.42 -0.45 -1.62
N PRO A 506 12.76 -0.58 -1.63
CA PRO A 506 13.47 -1.65 -2.34
C PRO A 506 13.43 -2.96 -1.54
N GLU A 507 12.31 -3.64 -1.60
CA GLU A 507 12.05 -4.89 -0.91
C GLU A 507 12.49 -6.12 -1.72
N PHE A 508 12.66 -7.24 -1.03
CA PHE A 508 12.89 -8.54 -1.66
C PHE A 508 11.64 -9.03 -2.41
N SER A 509 11.81 -9.51 -3.64
CA SER A 509 10.71 -9.96 -4.47
C SER A 509 11.07 -11.19 -5.31
N ILE A 510 10.52 -12.35 -4.95
CA ILE A 510 10.67 -13.58 -5.73
C ILE A 510 10.20 -13.40 -7.18
N PRO A 511 9.09 -12.72 -7.49
CA PRO A 511 8.72 -12.41 -8.88
C PRO A 511 9.77 -11.56 -9.63
N ALA A 512 10.37 -10.56 -8.97
CA ALA A 512 11.42 -9.76 -9.61
C ALA A 512 12.67 -10.60 -9.92
N LEU A 513 13.07 -11.50 -9.00
CA LEU A 513 14.16 -12.45 -9.23
C LEU A 513 13.89 -13.38 -10.43
N ALA A 514 12.68 -13.94 -10.53
CA ALA A 514 12.31 -14.83 -11.64
C ALA A 514 12.40 -14.10 -13.01
N LEU A 515 12.04 -12.82 -13.04
CA LEU A 515 12.21 -11.99 -14.23
C LEU A 515 13.70 -11.74 -14.55
N VAL A 516 14.50 -11.41 -13.53
CA VAL A 516 15.94 -11.14 -13.68
C VAL A 516 16.71 -12.39 -14.13
N ASP A 517 16.32 -13.58 -13.67
CA ASP A 517 16.89 -14.86 -14.12
C ASP A 517 16.63 -15.14 -15.59
N SER A 518 15.58 -14.56 -16.16
CA SER A 518 15.29 -14.64 -17.60
C SER A 518 16.11 -13.62 -18.43
N GLY A 519 17.15 -13.01 -17.85
CA GLY A 519 18.04 -12.04 -18.51
C GLY A 519 17.52 -10.61 -18.52
N TRP A 520 16.47 -10.31 -17.78
CA TRP A 520 15.92 -8.97 -17.63
C TRP A 520 16.64 -8.17 -16.54
N ARG A 521 16.37 -6.86 -16.53
CA ARG A 521 16.64 -5.97 -15.40
C ARG A 521 15.34 -5.51 -14.79
N TYR A 522 15.32 -5.28 -13.48
CA TYR A 522 14.18 -4.75 -12.75
C TYR A 522 14.57 -3.43 -12.09
N ALA A 523 13.90 -2.35 -12.46
CA ALA A 523 14.16 -1.00 -11.95
C ALA A 523 12.95 -0.50 -11.13
N ILE A 524 13.22 0.11 -9.98
CA ILE A 524 12.26 0.90 -9.20
C ILE A 524 12.62 2.37 -9.40
N ALA A 525 11.76 3.14 -10.05
CA ALA A 525 11.90 4.58 -10.19
C ALA A 525 11.22 5.30 -9.00
N HIS A 526 12.03 5.96 -8.17
CA HIS A 526 11.56 6.63 -6.94
C HIS A 526 11.11 8.06 -7.25
N VAL A 527 10.05 8.19 -8.06
CA VAL A 527 9.60 9.46 -8.63
C VAL A 527 8.93 10.38 -7.61
N ARG A 528 8.90 11.69 -7.89
CA ARG A 528 8.14 12.66 -7.10
C ARG A 528 6.66 12.27 -6.98
N GLY A 529 6.04 12.64 -5.86
CA GLY A 529 4.72 12.17 -5.44
C GLY A 529 4.78 10.98 -4.48
N GLY A 530 5.90 10.23 -4.43
CA GLY A 530 6.33 9.43 -3.29
C GLY A 530 6.96 10.31 -2.20
N SER A 531 7.50 9.71 -1.14
CA SER A 531 8.17 10.43 -0.04
C SER A 531 9.65 10.03 0.14
N GLU A 532 10.27 9.50 -0.89
CA GLU A 532 11.63 8.95 -0.83
C GLU A 532 12.67 10.02 -0.44
N LYS A 533 12.51 11.26 -0.89
CA LYS A 533 13.36 12.41 -0.50
C LYS A 533 12.61 13.42 0.39
N GLY A 534 11.64 12.94 1.20
CA GLY A 534 10.92 13.74 2.17
C GLY A 534 9.65 14.44 1.65
N ARG A 535 9.14 15.37 2.45
CA ARG A 535 7.85 16.04 2.19
C ARG A 535 7.85 16.84 0.89
N GLN A 536 8.94 17.55 0.58
CA GLN A 536 9.03 18.36 -0.64
C GLN A 536 9.02 17.47 -1.90
N TRP A 537 9.59 16.27 -1.83
CA TRP A 537 9.52 15.28 -2.89
C TRP A 537 8.08 14.82 -3.17
N PHE A 538 7.31 14.60 -2.11
CA PHE A 538 5.88 14.33 -2.22
C PHE A 538 5.11 15.50 -2.83
N LEU A 539 5.29 16.72 -2.31
CA LEU A 539 4.58 17.90 -2.79
C LEU A 539 4.96 18.25 -4.24
N GLY A 540 6.20 17.99 -4.64
CA GLY A 540 6.71 18.18 -6.00
C GLY A 540 6.08 17.26 -7.07
N GLY A 541 5.31 16.24 -6.66
CA GLY A 541 4.53 15.35 -7.55
C GLY A 541 3.05 15.25 -7.17
N ARG A 542 2.45 16.32 -6.60
CA ARG A 542 1.10 16.37 -6.10
C ARG A 542 0.31 17.54 -6.70
N LYS A 543 -1.01 17.43 -6.84
CA LYS A 543 -1.89 18.49 -7.39
C LYS A 543 -1.30 19.09 -8.69
N PHE A 544 -1.13 20.39 -8.74
CA PHE A 544 -0.65 21.14 -9.90
C PHE A 544 0.81 20.87 -10.30
N THR A 545 1.54 20.07 -9.53
CA THR A 545 2.90 19.62 -9.85
C THR A 545 2.98 18.15 -10.25
N LYS A 546 1.83 17.46 -10.36
CA LYS A 546 1.73 16.02 -10.64
C LYS A 546 2.46 15.58 -11.90
N ARG A 547 2.55 16.42 -12.91
CA ARG A 547 3.28 16.16 -14.16
C ARG A 547 4.76 15.80 -13.92
N ASN A 548 5.36 16.32 -12.85
CA ASN A 548 6.73 15.99 -12.48
C ASN A 548 6.94 14.49 -12.23
N SER A 549 5.94 13.78 -11.66
CA SER A 549 6.03 12.32 -11.50
C SER A 549 6.19 11.61 -12.84
N PHE A 550 5.52 12.08 -13.88
CA PHE A 550 5.55 11.48 -15.21
C PHE A 550 6.88 11.77 -15.92
N THR A 551 7.36 13.02 -15.84
CA THR A 551 8.67 13.39 -16.41
C THR A 551 9.83 12.72 -15.71
N ASP A 552 9.74 12.52 -14.37
CA ASP A 552 10.71 11.75 -13.59
C ASP A 552 10.77 10.28 -14.06
N PHE A 553 9.60 9.66 -14.27
CA PHE A 553 9.51 8.27 -14.70
C PHE A 553 10.09 8.05 -16.11
N ILE A 554 9.82 9.00 -17.00
CA ILE A 554 10.39 9.02 -18.36
C ILE A 554 11.90 9.26 -18.28
N ALA A 555 12.37 10.21 -17.48
CA ALA A 555 13.78 10.50 -17.31
C ALA A 555 14.59 9.30 -16.79
N CYS A 556 14.01 8.53 -15.85
CA CYS A 556 14.62 7.27 -15.38
C CYS A 556 14.81 6.28 -16.53
N ALA A 557 13.80 6.09 -17.38
CA ALA A 557 13.87 5.19 -18.52
C ALA A 557 14.89 5.66 -19.57
N GLU A 558 14.92 6.95 -19.87
CA GLU A 558 15.88 7.54 -20.80
C GLU A 558 17.32 7.47 -20.29
N TYR A 559 17.53 7.71 -18.98
CA TYR A 559 18.83 7.55 -18.34
C TYR A 559 19.32 6.10 -18.43
N LEU A 560 18.50 5.12 -18.08
CA LEU A 560 18.87 3.70 -18.13
C LEU A 560 19.19 3.23 -19.56
N ALA A 561 18.47 3.76 -20.56
CA ALA A 561 18.77 3.50 -21.96
C ALA A 561 20.07 4.20 -22.41
N GLY A 562 20.31 5.44 -21.98
CA GLY A 562 21.51 6.21 -22.30
C GLY A 562 22.79 5.62 -21.73
N GLU A 563 22.70 5.07 -20.50
CA GLU A 563 23.82 4.42 -19.81
C GLU A 563 24.04 2.95 -20.26
N GLY A 564 23.30 2.47 -21.27
CA GLY A 564 23.49 1.14 -21.84
C GLY A 564 22.94 -0.01 -20.96
N TYR A 565 22.15 0.27 -19.93
CA TYR A 565 21.46 -0.78 -19.18
C TYR A 565 20.39 -1.48 -20.02
N THR A 566 19.78 -0.76 -20.95
CA THR A 566 18.74 -1.23 -21.86
C THR A 566 18.71 -0.34 -23.10
N ALA A 567 17.66 -0.41 -23.93
CA ALA A 567 17.42 0.50 -25.04
C ALA A 567 15.95 0.96 -25.09
N LYS A 568 15.69 2.11 -25.75
CA LYS A 568 14.33 2.55 -26.09
C LYS A 568 13.60 1.43 -26.85
N GLY A 569 12.32 1.20 -26.54
CA GLY A 569 11.53 0.09 -27.07
C GLY A 569 11.79 -1.28 -26.42
N LYS A 570 12.75 -1.39 -25.48
CA LYS A 570 12.99 -2.59 -24.65
C LYS A 570 12.62 -2.41 -23.19
N ILE A 571 12.02 -1.29 -22.84
CA ILE A 571 11.58 -0.97 -21.48
C ILE A 571 10.07 -1.23 -21.38
N VAL A 572 9.66 -2.10 -20.46
CA VAL A 572 8.24 -2.29 -20.14
C VAL A 572 7.92 -1.51 -18.85
N ALA A 573 6.98 -0.58 -18.96
CA ALA A 573 6.49 0.18 -17.82
C ALA A 573 5.47 -0.63 -17.02
N TYR A 574 5.62 -0.67 -15.70
CA TYR A 574 4.68 -1.34 -14.78
C TYR A 574 4.23 -0.39 -13.65
N GLY A 575 2.92 -0.26 -13.48
CA GLY A 575 2.34 0.52 -12.39
C GLY A 575 0.97 0.00 -11.97
N LEU A 576 0.63 0.17 -10.69
CA LEU A 576 -0.66 -0.27 -10.13
C LEU A 576 -1.41 0.91 -9.52
N SER A 577 -2.76 0.94 -9.62
CA SER A 577 -3.59 1.98 -8.99
C SER A 577 -3.18 3.38 -9.46
N ALA A 578 -2.78 4.30 -8.57
CA ALA A 578 -2.19 5.59 -8.95
C ALA A 578 -0.86 5.46 -9.72
N GLY A 579 -0.12 4.34 -9.58
CA GLY A 579 0.99 4.00 -10.49
C GLY A 579 0.52 3.66 -11.89
N GLY A 580 -0.75 3.23 -12.05
CA GLY A 580 -1.40 3.09 -13.34
C GLY A 580 -1.64 4.44 -14.04
N LEU A 581 -1.96 5.51 -13.27
CA LEU A 581 -1.95 6.89 -13.78
C LEU A 581 -0.55 7.26 -14.27
N LEU A 582 0.49 6.95 -13.48
CA LEU A 582 1.89 7.24 -13.82
C LEU A 582 2.26 6.63 -15.18
N VAL A 583 2.06 5.31 -15.36
CA VAL A 583 2.45 4.63 -16.60
C VAL A 583 1.55 4.99 -17.79
N GLY A 584 0.24 5.20 -17.57
CA GLY A 584 -0.69 5.63 -18.59
C GLY A 584 -0.39 7.03 -19.12
N ALA A 585 -0.09 7.98 -18.23
CA ALA A 585 0.32 9.33 -18.62
C ALA A 585 1.70 9.33 -19.30
N SER A 586 2.65 8.56 -18.80
CA SER A 586 3.99 8.41 -19.41
C SER A 586 3.92 7.77 -20.80
N MET A 587 3.01 6.82 -20.99
CA MET A 587 2.72 6.23 -22.32
C MET A 587 2.19 7.27 -23.30
N ASN A 588 1.26 8.13 -22.87
CA ASN A 588 0.71 9.21 -23.72
C ASN A 588 1.77 10.26 -24.08
N ILE A 589 2.69 10.59 -23.16
CA ILE A 589 3.74 11.59 -23.35
C ILE A 589 4.84 11.06 -24.29
N ALA A 590 5.32 9.85 -24.06
CA ALA A 590 6.46 9.26 -24.74
C ALA A 590 6.19 7.82 -25.25
N PRO A 591 5.22 7.61 -26.18
CA PRO A 591 4.79 6.27 -26.58
C PRO A 591 5.94 5.44 -27.21
N ALA A 592 6.87 6.05 -27.92
CA ALA A 592 7.99 5.36 -28.58
C ALA A 592 9.12 4.91 -27.62
N LEU A 593 9.09 5.35 -26.37
CA LEU A 593 10.08 4.96 -25.36
C LEU A 593 9.85 3.52 -24.90
N TRP A 594 8.58 3.11 -24.82
CA TRP A 594 8.14 1.88 -24.17
C TRP A 594 7.99 0.72 -25.15
N GLY A 595 8.56 -0.43 -24.80
CA GLY A 595 8.31 -1.70 -25.48
C GLY A 595 6.95 -2.31 -25.15
N GLY A 596 6.40 -1.97 -23.97
CA GLY A 596 5.08 -2.39 -23.49
C GLY A 596 4.68 -1.64 -22.23
N VAL A 597 3.39 -1.67 -21.88
CA VAL A 597 2.86 -1.07 -20.65
C VAL A 597 1.94 -2.04 -19.94
N ILE A 598 2.18 -2.26 -18.66
CA ILE A 598 1.33 -3.02 -17.75
C ILE A 598 0.72 -2.05 -16.73
N ALA A 599 -0.59 -1.91 -16.74
CA ALA A 599 -1.34 -1.03 -15.85
C ALA A 599 -2.32 -1.87 -15.02
N LYS A 600 -1.95 -2.21 -13.79
CA LYS A 600 -2.79 -3.00 -12.88
C LYS A 600 -3.77 -2.08 -12.13
N VAL A 601 -5.07 -2.38 -12.22
CA VAL A 601 -6.17 -1.62 -11.58
C VAL A 601 -5.96 -0.10 -11.68
N PRO A 602 -5.74 0.47 -12.88
CA PRO A 602 -5.14 1.78 -13.05
C PRO A 602 -6.16 2.91 -12.88
N PHE A 603 -5.79 3.96 -12.15
CA PHE A 603 -6.53 5.21 -11.99
C PHE A 603 -6.32 6.11 -13.21
N VAL A 604 -7.12 5.91 -14.26
CA VAL A 604 -6.87 6.50 -15.60
C VAL A 604 -8.02 7.31 -16.18
N ASP A 605 -9.21 7.25 -15.62
CA ASP A 605 -10.39 8.10 -15.94
C ASP A 605 -10.57 9.16 -14.85
N MET A 606 -9.45 9.81 -14.54
CA MET A 606 -9.28 10.63 -13.35
C MET A 606 -10.28 11.80 -13.28
N LEU A 607 -10.54 12.48 -14.41
CA LEU A 607 -11.45 13.63 -14.44
C LEU A 607 -12.88 13.22 -14.10
N ASN A 608 -13.37 12.11 -14.64
CA ASN A 608 -14.72 11.63 -14.37
C ASN A 608 -14.84 11.08 -12.94
N THR A 609 -13.84 10.34 -12.44
CA THR A 609 -13.86 9.82 -11.07
C THR A 609 -13.80 10.94 -10.04
N MET A 610 -12.90 11.93 -10.19
CA MET A 610 -12.80 13.06 -9.27
C MET A 610 -13.98 14.02 -9.34
N SER A 611 -14.75 14.01 -10.46
CA SER A 611 -16.00 14.76 -10.64
C SER A 611 -17.24 14.00 -10.13
N ASP A 612 -17.10 12.81 -9.61
CA ASP A 612 -18.21 12.04 -9.03
C ASP A 612 -18.38 12.38 -7.53
N ALA A 613 -19.33 13.28 -7.24
CA ALA A 613 -19.65 13.68 -5.86
C ALA A 613 -20.18 12.53 -4.98
N ALA A 614 -20.71 11.46 -5.59
CA ALA A 614 -21.22 10.28 -4.89
C ALA A 614 -20.11 9.26 -4.56
N HIS A 615 -18.91 9.42 -5.12
CA HIS A 615 -17.79 8.51 -4.87
C HIS A 615 -17.23 8.70 -3.45
N PRO A 616 -17.29 7.69 -2.54
CA PRO A 616 -17.02 7.86 -1.12
C PRO A 616 -15.54 8.19 -0.80
N LEU A 617 -14.61 7.88 -1.71
CA LEU A 617 -13.18 8.15 -1.51
C LEU A 617 -12.76 9.51 -2.11
N VAL A 618 -13.55 10.14 -2.95
CA VAL A 618 -13.20 11.43 -3.56
C VAL A 618 -12.92 12.52 -2.52
N PRO A 619 -13.69 12.66 -1.42
CA PRO A 619 -13.33 13.62 -0.37
C PRO A 619 -11.93 13.41 0.22
N LEU A 620 -11.49 12.15 0.35
CA LEU A 620 -10.14 11.79 0.82
C LEU A 620 -9.06 12.03 -0.24
N PHE A 621 -9.43 12.00 -1.52
CA PHE A 621 -8.51 12.18 -2.65
C PHE A 621 -8.29 13.65 -3.03
N ARG A 622 -9.25 14.55 -2.73
CA ARG A 622 -9.16 15.98 -3.06
C ARG A 622 -7.86 16.66 -2.55
N PRO A 623 -7.34 16.36 -1.36
CA PRO A 623 -6.06 16.92 -0.92
C PRO A 623 -4.89 16.60 -1.85
N ASP A 624 -4.91 15.46 -2.55
CA ASP A 624 -3.83 15.00 -3.43
C ASP A 624 -4.02 15.37 -4.90
N TRP A 625 -5.26 15.54 -5.36
CA TRP A 625 -5.56 15.76 -6.77
C TRP A 625 -6.19 17.13 -7.07
N GLY A 626 -6.82 17.76 -6.09
CA GLY A 626 -7.67 18.95 -6.28
C GLY A 626 -9.15 18.60 -6.36
N ASP A 627 -10.01 19.61 -6.40
CA ASP A 627 -11.47 19.47 -6.49
C ASP A 627 -11.99 20.02 -7.82
N PRO A 628 -12.18 19.17 -8.85
CA PRO A 628 -12.66 19.61 -10.14
C PRO A 628 -14.13 20.00 -10.15
N LEU A 629 -14.89 19.74 -9.04
CA LEU A 629 -16.27 20.18 -8.90
C LEU A 629 -16.38 21.65 -8.47
N ALA A 630 -15.39 22.15 -7.72
CA ALA A 630 -15.42 23.48 -7.13
C ALA A 630 -14.37 24.43 -7.71
N ASP A 631 -13.23 23.91 -8.21
CA ASP A 631 -12.10 24.71 -8.71
C ASP A 631 -11.88 24.49 -10.20
N PRO A 632 -12.15 25.52 -11.05
CA PRO A 632 -11.87 25.47 -12.49
C PRO A 632 -10.41 25.16 -12.83
N LYS A 633 -9.43 25.62 -12.01
CA LYS A 633 -8.01 25.32 -12.24
C LYS A 633 -7.71 23.85 -11.97
N ALA A 634 -8.30 23.25 -10.92
CA ALA A 634 -8.18 21.84 -10.65
C ALA A 634 -8.80 21.00 -11.78
N TYR A 635 -9.97 21.41 -12.29
CA TYR A 635 -10.58 20.77 -13.47
C TYR A 635 -9.63 20.76 -14.67
N ASP A 636 -9.14 21.93 -15.07
CA ASP A 636 -8.27 22.06 -16.25
C ASP A 636 -6.97 21.27 -16.07
N TYR A 637 -6.39 21.29 -14.86
CA TYR A 637 -5.18 20.56 -14.58
C TYR A 637 -5.40 19.04 -14.62
N ILE A 638 -6.44 18.53 -13.94
CA ILE A 638 -6.79 17.10 -13.96
C ILE A 638 -7.07 16.64 -15.40
N ALA A 639 -7.84 17.40 -16.17
CA ALA A 639 -8.08 17.11 -17.58
C ALA A 639 -6.77 16.99 -18.38
N SER A 640 -5.77 17.83 -18.09
CA SER A 640 -4.47 17.84 -18.79
C SER A 640 -3.56 16.67 -18.46
N ILE A 641 -3.82 15.92 -17.39
CA ILE A 641 -2.97 14.82 -16.91
C ILE A 641 -3.66 13.46 -16.90
N SER A 642 -4.99 13.41 -16.99
CA SER A 642 -5.77 12.17 -16.97
C SER A 642 -5.50 11.35 -18.24
N PRO A 643 -5.04 10.09 -18.13
CA PRO A 643 -4.67 9.29 -19.30
C PRO A 643 -5.78 9.13 -20.33
N TYR A 644 -7.01 8.88 -19.91
CA TYR A 644 -8.16 8.69 -20.81
C TYR A 644 -8.43 9.92 -21.68
N GLU A 645 -8.45 11.11 -21.08
CA GLU A 645 -8.69 12.36 -21.79
C GLU A 645 -7.55 12.78 -22.71
N ASN A 646 -6.35 12.24 -22.51
CA ASN A 646 -5.14 12.63 -23.26
C ASN A 646 -4.66 11.58 -24.28
N VAL A 647 -5.50 10.56 -24.57
CA VAL A 647 -5.22 9.64 -25.69
C VAL A 647 -5.36 10.40 -27.02
N ARG A 648 -4.36 10.27 -27.89
CA ARG A 648 -4.31 10.94 -29.22
C ARG A 648 -3.80 9.98 -30.29
N ALA A 649 -3.86 10.36 -31.55
CA ALA A 649 -3.27 9.59 -32.64
C ALA A 649 -1.75 9.48 -32.41
N ALA A 650 -1.28 8.27 -32.05
CA ALA A 650 0.13 7.99 -31.76
C ALA A 650 0.44 6.49 -31.89
N PRO A 651 1.70 6.10 -32.12
CA PRO A 651 2.09 4.69 -32.20
C PRO A 651 2.25 4.08 -30.80
N TYR A 652 1.12 3.78 -30.13
CA TYR A 652 1.13 3.21 -28.78
C TYR A 652 1.81 1.83 -28.72
N PRO A 653 2.57 1.54 -27.65
CA PRO A 653 3.11 0.20 -27.39
C PRO A 653 1.98 -0.80 -27.08
N PRO A 654 2.26 -2.11 -27.04
CA PRO A 654 1.34 -3.07 -26.45
C PRO A 654 0.94 -2.66 -25.03
N LEU A 655 -0.36 -2.70 -24.74
CA LEU A 655 -0.93 -2.29 -23.46
C LEU A 655 -1.70 -3.46 -22.85
N LEU A 656 -1.41 -3.79 -21.59
CA LEU A 656 -2.20 -4.68 -20.77
C LEU A 656 -2.74 -3.91 -19.55
N CYS A 657 -4.05 -3.74 -19.48
CA CYS A 657 -4.75 -3.27 -18.30
C CYS A 657 -5.43 -4.44 -17.59
N THR A 658 -5.38 -4.46 -16.26
CA THR A 658 -6.22 -5.37 -15.46
C THR A 658 -7.19 -4.59 -14.60
N ALA A 659 -8.30 -5.25 -14.21
CA ALA A 659 -9.33 -4.69 -13.35
C ALA A 659 -9.90 -5.75 -12.43
N GLY A 660 -10.40 -5.35 -11.26
CA GLY A 660 -11.30 -6.15 -10.44
C GLY A 660 -12.73 -5.65 -10.63
N LEU A 661 -13.69 -6.54 -10.89
CA LEU A 661 -15.10 -6.12 -11.00
C LEU A 661 -15.60 -5.47 -9.72
N LYS A 662 -15.11 -5.94 -8.58
CA LYS A 662 -15.53 -5.54 -7.23
C LYS A 662 -14.65 -4.44 -6.64
N ASP A 663 -13.74 -3.90 -7.45
CA ASP A 663 -12.89 -2.80 -7.04
C ASP A 663 -13.74 -1.55 -6.74
N ASP A 664 -13.70 -1.10 -5.49
CA ASP A 664 -14.40 0.08 -5.00
C ASP A 664 -13.51 1.32 -4.86
N ARG A 665 -12.20 1.19 -5.14
CA ARG A 665 -11.23 2.28 -5.17
C ARG A 665 -11.04 2.82 -6.57
N VAL A 666 -10.77 1.91 -7.54
CA VAL A 666 -10.61 2.20 -8.96
C VAL A 666 -11.51 1.27 -9.75
N ALA A 667 -12.55 1.80 -10.30
CA ALA A 667 -13.60 1.01 -10.94
C ALA A 667 -13.16 0.41 -12.28
N TYR A 668 -13.67 -0.79 -12.62
CA TYR A 668 -13.33 -1.52 -13.84
C TYR A 668 -13.56 -0.71 -15.14
N TRP A 669 -14.43 0.27 -15.13
CA TRP A 669 -14.69 1.09 -16.33
C TRP A 669 -13.53 2.06 -16.65
N GLU A 670 -12.67 2.43 -15.69
CA GLU A 670 -11.56 3.31 -15.97
C GLU A 670 -10.57 2.67 -16.98
N PRO A 671 -9.99 1.49 -16.71
CA PRO A 671 -9.16 0.82 -17.72
C PRO A 671 -9.94 0.39 -18.97
N ALA A 672 -11.24 0.05 -18.86
CA ALA A 672 -12.05 -0.30 -20.02
C ALA A 672 -12.17 0.87 -21.02
N LYS A 673 -12.43 2.08 -20.52
CA LYS A 673 -12.49 3.31 -21.34
C LYS A 673 -11.12 3.63 -21.94
N LEU A 674 -10.04 3.55 -21.16
CA LEU A 674 -8.68 3.79 -21.67
C LEU A 674 -8.34 2.82 -22.81
N VAL A 675 -8.58 1.52 -22.63
CA VAL A 675 -8.30 0.51 -23.67
C VAL A 675 -9.10 0.76 -24.93
N ALA A 676 -10.39 1.07 -24.81
CA ALA A 676 -11.24 1.41 -25.96
C ALA A 676 -10.72 2.63 -26.74
N GLU A 677 -10.29 3.68 -26.01
CA GLU A 677 -9.81 4.91 -26.63
C GLU A 677 -8.39 4.74 -27.24
N VAL A 678 -7.51 3.99 -26.58
CA VAL A 678 -6.18 3.64 -27.14
C VAL A 678 -6.35 2.85 -28.43
N ARG A 679 -7.25 1.86 -28.50
CA ARG A 679 -7.52 1.13 -29.74
C ARG A 679 -8.02 2.03 -30.85
N ARG A 680 -8.86 2.99 -30.55
CA ARG A 680 -9.40 3.94 -31.52
C ARG A 680 -8.33 4.86 -32.11
N CYS A 681 -7.38 5.29 -31.27
CA CYS A 681 -6.38 6.32 -31.61
C CYS A 681 -5.03 5.75 -32.03
N SER A 682 -4.70 4.50 -31.68
CA SER A 682 -3.39 3.93 -31.95
C SER A 682 -3.12 3.78 -33.46
N THR A 683 -1.93 4.19 -33.88
CA THR A 683 -1.44 4.04 -35.26
C THR A 683 -0.44 2.90 -35.42
N SER A 684 -0.07 2.20 -34.33
CA SER A 684 0.93 1.15 -34.35
C SER A 684 0.41 -0.24 -34.73
N GLY A 685 -0.89 -0.49 -34.57
CA GLY A 685 -1.47 -1.83 -34.68
C GLY A 685 -1.13 -2.79 -33.52
N ASN A 686 -0.42 -2.32 -32.50
CA ASN A 686 -0.14 -3.09 -31.28
C ASN A 686 -1.42 -3.38 -30.49
N PRO A 687 -1.53 -4.53 -29.78
CA PRO A 687 -2.71 -4.84 -28.99
C PRO A 687 -2.82 -3.95 -27.74
N ALA A 688 -4.04 -3.51 -27.45
CA ALA A 688 -4.42 -3.00 -26.15
C ALA A 688 -5.46 -3.96 -25.54
N MET A 689 -5.18 -4.51 -24.37
CA MET A 689 -5.94 -5.59 -23.74
C MET A 689 -6.47 -5.16 -22.38
N LEU A 690 -7.69 -5.59 -22.08
CA LEU A 690 -8.29 -5.51 -20.75
C LEU A 690 -8.56 -6.92 -20.25
N MET A 691 -8.11 -7.22 -19.03
CA MET A 691 -8.50 -8.40 -18.27
C MET A 691 -9.23 -7.98 -17.00
N THR A 692 -10.46 -8.43 -16.84
CA THR A 692 -11.24 -8.15 -15.63
C THR A 692 -11.43 -9.42 -14.84
N ASP A 693 -10.88 -9.46 -13.64
CA ASP A 693 -11.22 -10.51 -12.66
C ASP A 693 -12.64 -10.24 -12.14
N MET A 694 -13.55 -11.16 -12.43
CA MET A 694 -14.97 -11.02 -12.11
C MET A 694 -15.25 -11.22 -10.60
N ASP A 695 -14.27 -11.73 -9.87
CA ASP A 695 -14.39 -12.12 -8.47
C ASP A 695 -13.52 -11.32 -7.50
N SER A 696 -12.57 -10.55 -7.96
CA SER A 696 -11.67 -9.76 -7.12
C SER A 696 -12.01 -8.26 -7.04
N GLY A 697 -11.48 -7.61 -5.99
CA GLY A 697 -11.45 -6.15 -5.80
C GLY A 697 -10.06 -5.57 -6.12
N HIS A 698 -9.76 -4.42 -5.50
CA HIS A 698 -8.53 -3.65 -5.76
C HIS A 698 -7.23 -4.40 -5.49
N GLN A 699 -7.22 -5.31 -4.53
CA GLN A 699 -6.02 -6.06 -4.12
C GLN A 699 -5.77 -7.32 -4.98
N GLY A 700 -6.73 -7.75 -5.80
CA GLY A 700 -6.65 -9.01 -6.54
C GLY A 700 -6.85 -10.22 -5.62
N SER A 701 -6.25 -11.35 -5.97
CA SER A 701 -6.35 -12.61 -5.21
C SER A 701 -5.66 -12.54 -3.85
N ALA A 702 -6.18 -13.30 -2.90
CA ALA A 702 -5.71 -13.28 -1.51
C ALA A 702 -4.58 -14.30 -1.21
N ASP A 703 -4.34 -15.26 -2.09
CA ASP A 703 -3.34 -16.30 -1.91
C ASP A 703 -2.09 -16.09 -2.78
N LEU A 704 -0.95 -16.52 -2.26
CA LEU A 704 0.36 -16.33 -2.89
C LEU A 704 0.48 -17.00 -4.27
N ALA A 705 -0.13 -18.16 -4.47
CA ALA A 705 -0.04 -18.86 -5.74
C ALA A 705 -0.78 -18.11 -6.85
N SER A 706 -1.92 -17.52 -6.54
CA SER A 706 -2.68 -16.64 -7.43
C SER A 706 -1.94 -15.33 -7.71
N GLU A 707 -1.28 -14.75 -6.69
CA GLU A 707 -0.40 -13.58 -6.90
C GLU A 707 0.76 -13.91 -7.85
N TYR A 708 1.43 -15.06 -7.66
CA TYR A 708 2.51 -15.49 -8.55
C TYR A 708 2.02 -15.81 -9.97
N LYS A 709 0.80 -16.36 -10.11
CA LYS A 709 0.18 -16.57 -11.41
C LYS A 709 -0.07 -15.27 -12.15
N GLU A 710 -0.57 -14.24 -11.47
CA GLU A 710 -0.74 -12.90 -12.03
C GLU A 710 0.62 -12.29 -12.46
N LYS A 711 1.65 -12.40 -11.61
CA LYS A 711 3.00 -11.93 -11.97
C LYS A 711 3.61 -12.69 -13.15
N ALA A 712 3.40 -14.00 -13.22
CA ALA A 712 3.84 -14.82 -14.34
C ALA A 712 3.20 -14.36 -15.66
N LEU A 713 1.90 -14.05 -15.65
CA LEU A 713 1.19 -13.50 -16.79
C LEU A 713 1.77 -12.12 -17.20
N PHE A 714 2.01 -11.23 -16.24
CA PHE A 714 2.60 -9.90 -16.50
C PHE A 714 4.00 -9.99 -17.10
N TRP A 715 4.85 -10.88 -16.54
CA TRP A 715 6.21 -11.06 -17.03
C TRP A 715 6.23 -11.72 -18.43
N ALA A 716 5.38 -12.69 -18.66
CA ALA A 716 5.25 -13.32 -19.99
C ALA A 716 4.72 -12.35 -21.04
N PHE A 717 3.76 -11.45 -20.68
CA PHE A 717 3.35 -10.34 -21.54
C PHE A 717 4.53 -9.41 -21.83
N ALA A 718 5.28 -9.01 -20.79
CA ALA A 718 6.44 -8.13 -20.94
C ALA A 718 7.48 -8.76 -21.88
N MET A 719 7.80 -10.05 -21.71
CA MET A 719 8.71 -10.78 -22.59
C MET A 719 8.22 -10.77 -24.05
N ARG A 720 6.92 -10.98 -24.26
CA ARG A 720 6.31 -10.94 -25.59
C ARG A 720 6.37 -9.56 -26.24
N CYS A 721 6.31 -8.48 -25.45
CA CYS A 721 6.38 -7.12 -25.97
C CYS A 721 7.73 -6.77 -26.60
N VAL A 722 8.83 -7.35 -26.12
CA VAL A 722 10.20 -6.98 -26.52
C VAL A 722 10.96 -8.11 -27.24
N ALA A 723 10.31 -9.27 -27.45
CA ALA A 723 10.87 -10.42 -28.15
C ALA A 723 11.27 -10.14 -29.60
#